data_67c3206548d3738c6696df3dc07ab400
#
_entry.id   67c3206548d3738c6696df3dc07ab400
#
_cell.length_a   1.000
_cell.length_b   1.000
_cell.length_c   1.000
_cell.angle_alpha   90.00
_cell.angle_beta   90.00
_cell.angle_gamma   90.00
#
_symmetry.space_group_name_H-M   'P 1'
#
loop_
_entity.id
_entity.type
_entity.pdbx_description
1 polymer ?
#
loop_
_entity_poly.entity_id
_entity_poly.type
_entity_poly.pdbx_seq_one_letter_code
_entity_poly.pdbx_strand_id
1 'polypeptide(L)'
;MRLYAFLLFLAVPLFAQNATLTGRVSDQSGAIVPGAAVVATGPGGGHSATTNSEGTYEFLSLVPGAYRIMATAPQLATPQPASLTLRPGPNTLNLQLKVATANQQLTVSDNPGPTVSVETANNASATIIKGADLDALSDDPEDLTADLQALAGPSAGPSGGAIFVDGFSGGQLPPKESIREIRINSNPFSPEYDKLGYGRIEIFTKPGSDKFHGSVGYNLGTDIWNSRNPYAAAKAPFLLQETENSFSGPLTKRSSFTLDFERQAVDNGSVTNAVILDPATMGPEAFSSVLKTPQRHWLVGPHVDYQLNDNNTLAIRYLYTRAAITDGGIGSFDLISRGEHILNTFDTVQAIETSIHGNTVNETRFQYFRQANDTTANTDAPVIQVLAAFTGGGATLGHGTDLQNNYEFQNYTSVLRGKHFLRFGIRYRHQTDDNVAPSNFNGMFTFSSIQQYALGIPSQFSIGAGNPAIAVAQSDEGIFFGDDWRIRTNLTLNLGIRYETQSNIHDHRDIAPRVAFAWAPRPKTVIRGGVGIFYDRFALANTLTADRFNGIVQQQYVVTDPTFYPNIPSLATLMASRVPQTVWEVDAHLRAPYIVQSAATLERQLPKNSTLALTYTNSHGLHILRSEDIDPGLGNNPVFLMTSSGLYNQNQFIANVNTKVNPAVSLFGYYVLNKALSNTDGLSTFPANPYNYAGEYGQASTDVRNRVLFGGTINLRWNIRLNPLFTAQTGMPFNITTGEDTYNTTLFNARPAGVSRNSGRGPGMETFNLRVGRTWGFGPEKGNGGSVRSSRDSGPAAGPALSAPQGNRGLFTQPSTARKYNLTVSMSGRNILNHTNPGPVIGNIMSPLFGESNQVAGSPNGEGFSENASNRRLELQIRFTY
;
A
#
# COMPACT_ATOMS: atom_id res chain seq x y z
N MET A 1 79.16 11.99 -28.48
CA MET A 1 79.41 10.54 -28.62
C MET A 1 78.98 9.76 -27.40
N ARG A 2 78.22 8.70 -27.63
CA ARG A 2 77.62 7.73 -26.72
C ARG A 2 76.22 8.04 -26.20
N LEU A 3 75.31 7.48 -26.95
CA LEU A 3 73.93 7.23 -26.66
C LEU A 3 73.79 6.17 -25.51
N TYR A 4 72.96 6.46 -24.46
CA TYR A 4 72.46 5.43 -23.58
C TYR A 4 70.92 5.39 -23.72
N ALA A 5 70.44 4.29 -24.32
CA ALA A 5 69.03 3.94 -24.39
C ALA A 5 68.55 3.41 -23.03
N PHE A 6 67.57 4.08 -22.41
CA PHE A 6 66.88 3.64 -21.24
C PHE A 6 65.66 2.80 -21.66
N LEU A 7 65.77 1.50 -21.56
CA LEU A 7 64.63 0.60 -21.72
C LEU A 7 63.79 0.64 -20.46
N LEU A 8 62.65 1.34 -20.53
CA LEU A 8 61.59 1.28 -19.51
C LEU A 8 60.77 -0.02 -19.73
N PHE A 9 60.90 -1.01 -18.86
CA PHE A 9 60.01 -2.13 -18.75
C PHE A 9 58.70 -1.65 -18.19
N LEU A 10 57.66 -1.46 -19.02
CA LEU A 10 56.26 -1.35 -18.58
C LEU A 10 55.81 -2.73 -18.08
N ALA A 11 55.82 -2.95 -16.77
CA ALA A 11 55.10 -4.01 -16.14
C ALA A 11 53.60 -3.68 -16.20
N VAL A 12 52.88 -4.21 -17.19
CA VAL A 12 51.42 -4.19 -17.26
C VAL A 12 50.92 -5.12 -16.15
N PRO A 13 50.17 -4.62 -15.14
CA PRO A 13 49.56 -5.53 -14.20
C PRO A 13 48.50 -6.38 -14.94
N LEU A 14 48.70 -7.69 -15.00
CA LEU A 14 47.66 -8.62 -15.41
C LEU A 14 46.54 -8.53 -14.38
N PHE A 15 45.52 -7.74 -14.66
CA PHE A 15 44.26 -7.82 -13.94
C PHE A 15 43.66 -9.20 -14.25
N ALA A 16 43.54 -10.04 -13.27
CA ALA A 16 42.74 -11.27 -13.36
C ALA A 16 41.31 -10.86 -13.76
N GLN A 17 40.93 -11.13 -15.00
CA GLN A 17 39.57 -10.81 -15.49
C GLN A 17 38.59 -11.71 -14.79
N ASN A 18 37.71 -11.15 -13.98
CA ASN A 18 36.61 -11.86 -13.35
C ASN A 18 35.62 -12.36 -14.42
N ALA A 19 34.93 -13.44 -14.11
CA ALA A 19 33.83 -13.96 -14.90
C ALA A 19 32.50 -13.43 -14.35
N THR A 20 31.57 -13.16 -15.23
CA THR A 20 30.16 -12.96 -14.87
C THR A 20 29.38 -14.17 -15.31
N LEU A 21 28.41 -14.56 -14.52
CA LEU A 21 27.44 -15.60 -14.88
C LEU A 21 26.03 -15.04 -14.77
N THR A 22 25.31 -15.08 -15.87
CA THR A 22 23.90 -14.67 -15.93
C THR A 22 23.05 -15.81 -16.47
N GLY A 23 21.78 -15.80 -16.16
CA GLY A 23 20.88 -16.78 -16.73
C GLY A 23 19.47 -16.62 -16.17
N ARG A 24 18.59 -17.43 -16.65
CA ARG A 24 17.21 -17.50 -16.24
C ARG A 24 16.94 -18.82 -15.54
N VAL A 25 16.09 -18.76 -14.55
CA VAL A 25 15.54 -19.94 -13.90
C VAL A 25 14.08 -20.09 -14.35
N SER A 26 13.79 -21.22 -14.96
CA SER A 26 12.44 -21.64 -15.32
C SER A 26 12.11 -22.98 -14.64
N ASP A 27 10.85 -23.28 -14.54
CA ASP A 27 10.39 -24.62 -14.14
C ASP A 27 10.32 -25.58 -15.34
N GLN A 28 9.77 -26.77 -15.14
CA GLN A 28 9.61 -27.77 -16.22
C GLN A 28 8.63 -27.32 -17.30
N SER A 29 7.73 -26.39 -16.99
CA SER A 29 6.77 -25.82 -17.94
C SER A 29 7.36 -24.71 -18.77
N GLY A 30 8.57 -24.24 -18.43
CA GLY A 30 9.19 -23.06 -19.00
C GLY A 30 8.78 -21.75 -18.29
N ALA A 31 7.88 -21.83 -17.31
CA ALA A 31 7.51 -20.64 -16.53
C ALA A 31 8.72 -20.12 -15.75
N ILE A 32 8.88 -18.81 -15.73
CA ILE A 32 9.92 -18.15 -14.94
C ILE A 32 9.71 -18.43 -13.46
N VAL A 33 10.82 -18.57 -12.71
CA VAL A 33 10.77 -18.78 -11.27
C VAL A 33 11.40 -17.60 -10.56
N PRO A 34 10.64 -16.56 -10.24
CA PRO A 34 11.12 -15.45 -9.42
C PRO A 34 11.44 -15.92 -8.01
N GLY A 35 12.44 -15.29 -7.39
CA GLY A 35 12.82 -15.63 -6.01
C GLY A 35 13.55 -16.98 -5.86
N ALA A 36 13.93 -17.64 -6.96
CA ALA A 36 14.76 -18.86 -6.90
C ALA A 36 16.16 -18.53 -6.39
N ALA A 37 16.64 -19.31 -5.40
CA ALA A 37 18.01 -19.22 -4.94
C ALA A 37 18.92 -19.98 -5.90
N VAL A 38 19.89 -19.29 -6.49
CA VAL A 38 20.93 -19.87 -7.35
C VAL A 38 22.25 -19.88 -6.60
N VAL A 39 22.87 -21.04 -6.49
CA VAL A 39 24.17 -21.21 -5.81
C VAL A 39 25.20 -21.69 -6.83
N ALA A 40 26.31 -20.98 -6.93
CA ALA A 40 27.47 -21.33 -7.74
C ALA A 40 28.65 -21.69 -6.81
N THR A 41 29.14 -22.93 -6.86
CA THR A 41 30.27 -23.40 -6.04
C THR A 41 31.46 -23.68 -6.95
N GLY A 42 32.60 -23.04 -6.70
CA GLY A 42 33.79 -23.13 -7.55
C GLY A 42 35.06 -22.62 -6.88
N PRO A 43 36.11 -22.24 -7.65
CA PRO A 43 37.42 -21.85 -7.13
C PRO A 43 37.40 -20.64 -6.17
N GLY A 44 36.41 -19.75 -6.27
CA GLY A 44 36.23 -18.61 -5.37
C GLY A 44 35.37 -18.88 -4.13
N GLY A 45 34.97 -20.14 -3.89
CA GLY A 45 34.05 -20.54 -2.83
C GLY A 45 32.61 -20.67 -3.32
N GLY A 46 31.66 -20.61 -2.39
CA GLY A 46 30.22 -20.63 -2.69
C GLY A 46 29.66 -19.19 -2.84
N HIS A 47 29.01 -18.93 -3.95
CA HIS A 47 28.32 -17.67 -4.25
C HIS A 47 26.83 -17.94 -4.41
N SER A 48 25.98 -17.00 -3.98
CA SER A 48 24.54 -17.14 -4.12
C SER A 48 23.92 -15.88 -4.74
N ALA A 49 22.93 -16.10 -5.59
CA ALA A 49 22.09 -15.05 -6.18
C ALA A 49 20.62 -15.47 -6.07
N THR A 50 19.71 -14.51 -6.14
CA THR A 50 18.26 -14.77 -6.16
C THR A 50 17.70 -14.24 -7.47
N THR A 51 16.83 -14.99 -8.12
CA THR A 51 16.20 -14.53 -9.35
C THR A 51 15.26 -13.36 -9.07
N ASN A 52 15.26 -12.38 -9.98
CA ASN A 52 14.36 -11.22 -9.96
C ASN A 52 12.92 -11.61 -10.38
N SER A 53 12.05 -10.61 -10.58
CA SER A 53 10.67 -10.79 -11.05
C SER A 53 10.56 -11.51 -12.40
N GLU A 54 11.58 -11.37 -13.25
CA GLU A 54 11.65 -12.01 -14.57
C GLU A 54 12.36 -13.36 -14.53
N GLY A 55 12.56 -13.93 -13.36
CA GLY A 55 13.26 -15.22 -13.17
C GLY A 55 14.74 -15.19 -13.58
N THR A 56 15.36 -14.01 -13.74
CA THR A 56 16.78 -13.90 -14.10
C THR A 56 17.67 -13.79 -12.87
N TYR A 57 18.85 -14.43 -12.92
CA TYR A 57 19.87 -14.36 -11.88
C TYR A 57 21.21 -13.90 -12.44
N GLU A 58 22.06 -13.38 -11.57
CA GLU A 58 23.37 -12.89 -11.95
C GLU A 58 24.40 -13.01 -10.84
N PHE A 59 25.62 -13.41 -11.24
CA PHE A 59 26.83 -13.33 -10.45
C PHE A 59 27.83 -12.41 -11.15
N LEU A 60 28.18 -11.31 -10.53
CA LEU A 60 28.95 -10.22 -11.15
C LEU A 60 30.48 -10.39 -11.08
N SER A 61 30.99 -11.23 -10.17
CA SER A 61 32.42 -11.31 -9.90
C SER A 61 32.78 -12.69 -9.41
N LEU A 62 32.82 -13.64 -10.35
CA LEU A 62 33.31 -14.99 -10.10
C LEU A 62 34.73 -15.14 -10.60
N VAL A 63 35.54 -15.95 -9.90
CA VAL A 63 36.86 -16.33 -10.40
C VAL A 63 36.66 -17.27 -11.58
N PRO A 64 37.32 -17.05 -12.75
CA PRO A 64 37.23 -18.00 -13.86
C PRO A 64 37.64 -19.41 -13.42
N GLY A 65 36.90 -20.43 -13.89
CA GLY A 65 37.15 -21.79 -13.53
C GLY A 65 35.90 -22.67 -13.54
N ALA A 66 36.03 -23.92 -13.12
CA ALA A 66 34.91 -24.86 -13.10
C ALA A 66 33.98 -24.60 -11.91
N TYR A 67 32.69 -24.40 -12.21
CA TYR A 67 31.65 -24.23 -11.23
C TYR A 67 30.59 -25.31 -11.32
N ARG A 68 30.02 -25.63 -10.17
CA ARG A 68 28.76 -26.36 -10.05
C ARG A 68 27.68 -25.36 -9.67
N ILE A 69 26.66 -25.21 -10.52
CA ILE A 69 25.57 -24.25 -10.35
C ILE A 69 24.29 -25.05 -10.06
N MET A 70 23.59 -24.63 -9.04
CA MET A 70 22.31 -25.19 -8.64
C MET A 70 21.33 -24.06 -8.41
N ALA A 71 20.09 -24.27 -8.81
CA ALA A 71 19.02 -23.38 -8.44
C ALA A 71 17.96 -24.15 -7.67
N THR A 72 17.41 -23.49 -6.67
CA THR A 72 16.31 -24.01 -5.86
C THR A 72 15.28 -22.93 -5.70
N ALA A 73 14.04 -23.31 -5.87
CA ALA A 73 12.89 -22.54 -5.46
C ALA A 73 12.03 -23.46 -4.60
N PRO A 74 11.07 -22.94 -3.86
CA PRO A 74 10.19 -23.77 -3.11
C PRO A 74 9.63 -24.89 -4.01
N GLN A 75 9.84 -26.15 -3.64
CA GLN A 75 9.49 -27.41 -4.33
C GLN A 75 10.18 -27.68 -5.68
N LEU A 76 10.99 -26.78 -6.17
CA LEU A 76 11.72 -26.94 -7.41
C LEU A 76 13.23 -26.92 -7.14
N ALA A 77 13.95 -27.80 -7.76
CA ALA A 77 15.40 -27.79 -7.75
C ALA A 77 15.95 -28.21 -9.12
N THR A 78 17.16 -27.78 -9.44
CA THR A 78 17.87 -28.36 -10.58
C THR A 78 18.03 -29.87 -10.34
N PRO A 79 17.65 -30.73 -11.30
CA PRO A 79 17.68 -32.20 -11.11
C PRO A 79 19.09 -32.73 -10.84
N GLN A 80 20.10 -32.06 -11.35
CA GLN A 80 21.52 -32.28 -11.08
C GLN A 80 22.23 -30.94 -11.14
N PRO A 81 23.37 -30.76 -10.38
CA PRO A 81 24.16 -29.54 -10.51
C PRO A 81 24.63 -29.33 -11.95
N ALA A 82 24.32 -28.20 -12.52
CA ALA A 82 24.86 -27.82 -13.81
C ALA A 82 26.35 -27.50 -13.67
N SER A 83 27.19 -28.19 -14.41
CA SER A 83 28.63 -27.95 -14.42
C SER A 83 28.96 -27.00 -15.57
N LEU A 84 29.60 -25.86 -15.28
CA LEU A 84 30.00 -24.86 -16.25
C LEU A 84 31.40 -24.36 -15.95
N THR A 85 32.26 -24.33 -16.95
CA THR A 85 33.57 -23.67 -16.82
C THR A 85 33.42 -22.20 -17.22
N LEU A 86 33.50 -21.34 -16.24
CA LEU A 86 33.43 -19.90 -16.48
C LEU A 86 34.72 -19.39 -17.13
N ARG A 87 34.57 -18.75 -18.27
CA ARG A 87 35.61 -17.99 -18.95
C ARG A 87 35.67 -16.56 -18.44
N PRO A 88 36.80 -15.87 -18.48
CA PRO A 88 36.85 -14.44 -18.23
C PRO A 88 35.81 -13.69 -19.10
N GLY A 89 35.03 -12.79 -18.47
CA GLY A 89 33.97 -12.06 -19.14
C GLY A 89 32.58 -12.68 -18.95
N PRO A 90 31.60 -12.36 -19.82
CA PRO A 90 30.22 -12.78 -19.66
C PRO A 90 30.02 -14.26 -20.02
N ASN A 91 29.35 -14.98 -19.15
CA ASN A 91 28.87 -16.37 -19.33
C ASN A 91 27.37 -16.41 -19.09
N THR A 92 26.66 -17.29 -19.80
CA THR A 92 25.21 -17.45 -19.65
C THR A 92 24.88 -18.91 -19.40
N LEU A 93 24.01 -19.17 -18.42
CA LEU A 93 23.50 -20.49 -18.11
C LEU A 93 22.02 -20.37 -17.70
N ASN A 94 21.13 -20.91 -18.49
CA ASN A 94 19.72 -21.05 -18.09
C ASN A 94 19.55 -22.34 -17.29
N LEU A 95 18.79 -22.26 -16.22
CA LEU A 95 18.55 -23.40 -15.32
C LEU A 95 17.07 -23.75 -15.36
N GLN A 96 16.81 -25.02 -15.61
CA GLN A 96 15.45 -25.53 -15.50
C GLN A 96 15.30 -26.29 -14.20
N LEU A 97 14.36 -25.86 -13.37
CA LEU A 97 14.00 -26.53 -12.15
C LEU A 97 13.01 -27.64 -12.45
N LYS A 98 13.19 -28.76 -11.73
CA LYS A 98 12.23 -29.87 -11.70
C LYS A 98 11.71 -30.03 -10.30
N VAL A 99 10.54 -30.64 -10.16
CA VAL A 99 10.01 -31.02 -8.84
C VAL A 99 11.08 -31.84 -8.09
N ALA A 100 11.49 -31.34 -6.94
CA ALA A 100 12.50 -31.99 -6.14
C ALA A 100 11.97 -33.34 -5.61
N THR A 101 12.51 -34.44 -6.10
CA THR A 101 12.22 -35.75 -5.54
C THR A 101 12.90 -35.89 -4.17
N ALA A 102 12.26 -36.60 -3.25
CA ALA A 102 12.61 -36.71 -1.82
C ALA A 102 14.04 -37.21 -1.49
N ASN A 103 14.83 -37.59 -2.49
CA ASN A 103 16.18 -38.11 -2.32
C ASN A 103 17.29 -37.08 -2.54
N GLN A 104 16.99 -35.85 -2.85
CA GLN A 104 17.99 -34.78 -2.90
C GLN A 104 17.89 -33.93 -1.64
N GLN A 105 18.36 -34.47 -0.52
CA GLN A 105 18.75 -33.66 0.62
C GLN A 105 19.95 -32.80 0.25
N LEU A 106 19.72 -31.73 -0.49
CA LEU A 106 20.63 -30.62 -0.46
C LEU A 106 20.36 -29.89 0.83
N THR A 107 21.22 -30.08 1.79
CA THR A 107 21.37 -29.17 2.91
C THR A 107 21.92 -27.87 2.33
N VAL A 108 21.07 -27.11 1.61
CA VAL A 108 21.28 -25.66 1.46
C VAL A 108 20.89 -25.08 2.81
N SER A 109 21.80 -25.23 3.74
CA SER A 109 21.67 -24.68 5.08
C SER A 109 21.97 -23.19 5.08
N ASP A 110 21.61 -22.46 4.07
CA ASP A 110 21.66 -21.02 4.14
C ASP A 110 20.70 -20.44 3.10
N ASN A 111 19.54 -20.04 3.58
CA ASN A 111 18.85 -18.92 2.98
C ASN A 111 19.85 -17.76 3.07
N PRO A 112 20.48 -17.33 1.98
CA PRO A 112 21.46 -16.27 2.07
C PRO A 112 20.72 -15.06 2.64
N GLY A 113 21.23 -14.53 3.73
CA GLY A 113 20.68 -13.32 4.32
C GLY A 113 20.72 -12.18 3.30
N PRO A 114 20.17 -11.02 3.62
CA PRO A 114 20.15 -9.88 2.72
C PRO A 114 21.56 -9.57 2.21
N THR A 115 21.70 -9.38 0.90
CA THR A 115 22.99 -9.13 0.21
C THR A 115 22.89 -7.86 -0.61
N VAL A 116 24.02 -7.18 -0.84
CA VAL A 116 24.11 -6.03 -1.74
C VAL A 116 24.59 -6.47 -3.13
N SER A 117 23.94 -5.95 -4.18
CA SER A 117 24.30 -6.25 -5.58
C SER A 117 24.09 -5.02 -6.45
N VAL A 118 24.61 -5.00 -7.69
CA VAL A 118 24.37 -3.92 -8.65
C VAL A 118 23.12 -4.17 -9.53
N GLU A 119 22.36 -5.22 -9.24
CA GLU A 119 21.08 -5.45 -9.89
C GLU A 119 20.07 -4.38 -9.49
N THR A 120 19.28 -3.92 -10.46
CA THR A 120 18.31 -2.83 -10.26
C THR A 120 17.17 -3.27 -9.35
N ALA A 121 16.73 -4.53 -9.44
CA ALA A 121 15.64 -5.08 -8.64
C ALA A 121 16.05 -5.52 -7.22
N ASN A 122 17.36 -5.61 -6.91
CA ASN A 122 17.89 -6.11 -5.63
C ASN A 122 18.58 -4.98 -4.82
N ASN A 123 17.92 -3.85 -4.66
CA ASN A 123 18.42 -2.77 -3.82
C ASN A 123 18.25 -3.11 -2.33
N ALA A 124 19.29 -2.87 -1.52
CA ALA A 124 19.26 -3.12 -0.08
C ALA A 124 18.37 -2.12 0.70
N SER A 125 17.92 -1.04 0.05
CA SER A 125 16.91 -0.12 0.57
C SER A 125 15.48 -0.67 0.43
N ALA A 126 15.26 -1.74 -0.34
CA ALA A 126 13.97 -2.42 -0.42
C ALA A 126 13.70 -3.23 0.85
N THR A 127 12.45 -3.20 1.30
CA THR A 127 11.94 -4.10 2.34
C THR A 127 11.19 -5.24 1.67
N ILE A 128 11.65 -6.47 1.90
CA ILE A 128 11.00 -7.68 1.38
C ILE A 128 10.52 -8.50 2.57
N ILE A 129 9.20 -8.62 2.70
CA ILE A 129 8.54 -9.36 3.77
C ILE A 129 7.98 -10.64 3.17
N LYS A 130 8.43 -11.79 3.67
CA LYS A 130 8.03 -13.11 3.17
C LYS A 130 8.12 -14.18 4.24
N GLY A 131 7.39 -15.27 4.02
CA GLY A 131 7.43 -16.43 4.93
C GLY A 131 6.99 -16.06 6.33
N ALA A 132 7.83 -16.36 7.32
CA ALA A 132 7.54 -16.10 8.72
C ALA A 132 7.47 -14.60 9.09
N ASP A 133 8.12 -13.73 8.29
CA ASP A 133 8.11 -12.29 8.57
C ASP A 133 6.73 -11.67 8.24
N LEU A 134 5.90 -12.33 7.39
CA LEU A 134 4.50 -11.95 7.17
C LEU A 134 3.66 -12.08 8.46
N ASP A 135 4.01 -12.97 9.37
CA ASP A 135 3.31 -13.14 10.65
C ASP A 135 3.47 -11.91 11.59
N ALA A 136 4.42 -11.01 11.30
CA ALA A 136 4.56 -9.75 12.02
C ALA A 136 3.48 -8.71 11.64
N LEU A 137 2.87 -8.87 10.46
CA LEU A 137 1.79 -8.01 9.97
C LEU A 137 0.44 -8.53 10.46
N SER A 138 -0.54 -7.64 10.46
CA SER A 138 -1.91 -7.97 10.83
C SER A 138 -2.54 -9.05 9.95
N ASP A 139 -3.48 -9.81 10.51
CA ASP A 139 -4.39 -10.67 9.76
C ASP A 139 -5.60 -9.86 9.24
N ASP A 140 -6.08 -8.90 10.01
CA ASP A 140 -7.17 -8.00 9.61
C ASP A 140 -6.77 -7.14 8.39
N PRO A 141 -7.58 -7.07 7.31
CA PRO A 141 -7.22 -6.39 6.06
C PRO A 141 -6.96 -4.89 6.20
N GLU A 142 -7.70 -4.19 7.07
CA GLU A 142 -7.52 -2.75 7.25
C GLU A 142 -6.26 -2.44 8.02
N ASP A 143 -6.03 -3.20 9.07
CA ASP A 143 -4.81 -3.13 9.84
C ASP A 143 -3.58 -3.54 9.01
N LEU A 144 -3.73 -4.53 8.12
CA LEU A 144 -2.70 -4.89 7.16
C LEU A 144 -2.41 -3.72 6.22
N THR A 145 -3.44 -3.03 5.74
CA THR A 145 -3.28 -1.81 4.93
C THR A 145 -2.50 -0.75 5.70
N ALA A 146 -2.84 -0.50 6.97
CA ALA A 146 -2.15 0.46 7.82
C ALA A 146 -0.68 0.05 8.08
N ASP A 147 -0.40 -1.23 8.32
CA ASP A 147 0.95 -1.76 8.46
C ASP A 147 1.76 -1.56 7.17
N LEU A 148 1.15 -1.80 6.00
CA LEU A 148 1.77 -1.59 4.69
C LEU A 148 2.07 -0.11 4.41
N GLN A 149 1.15 0.79 4.72
CA GLN A 149 1.37 2.23 4.62
C GLN A 149 2.46 2.70 5.60
N ALA A 150 2.50 2.13 6.79
CA ALA A 150 3.59 2.38 7.73
C ALA A 150 4.94 1.95 7.15
N LEU A 151 5.01 0.79 6.51
CA LEU A 151 6.20 0.26 5.85
C LEU A 151 6.64 1.06 4.63
N ALA A 152 5.70 1.60 3.84
CA ALA A 152 5.99 2.48 2.71
C ALA A 152 6.65 3.79 3.16
N GLY A 153 6.24 4.29 4.31
CA GLY A 153 6.80 5.48 4.93
C GLY A 153 6.47 6.78 4.17
N PRO A 154 7.00 7.91 4.63
CA PRO A 154 6.68 9.22 4.04
C PRO A 154 7.29 9.45 2.65
N SER A 155 8.15 8.56 2.13
CA SER A 155 8.71 8.65 0.77
C SER A 155 7.68 8.42 -0.34
N ALA A 156 6.54 7.88 0.00
CA ALA A 156 5.41 7.68 -0.91
C ALA A 156 4.79 8.98 -1.45
N GLY A 157 5.22 10.13 -0.95
CA GLY A 157 4.69 11.43 -1.34
C GLY A 157 3.35 11.75 -0.64
N PRO A 158 2.67 12.82 -1.05
CA PRO A 158 1.45 13.28 -0.41
C PRO A 158 0.26 12.32 -0.57
N SER A 159 0.25 11.51 -1.62
CA SER A 159 -0.83 10.54 -1.91
C SER A 159 -0.69 9.20 -1.19
N GLY A 160 0.36 9.02 -0.35
CA GLY A 160 0.63 7.74 0.33
C GLY A 160 1.21 6.66 -0.58
N GLY A 161 1.44 5.47 -0.04
CA GLY A 161 1.99 4.31 -0.77
C GLY A 161 0.96 3.66 -1.69
N ALA A 162 1.28 3.57 -2.98
CA ALA A 162 0.43 2.87 -3.92
C ALA A 162 0.61 1.35 -3.80
N ILE A 163 -0.50 0.63 -3.60
CA ILE A 163 -0.52 -0.82 -3.47
C ILE A 163 -0.84 -1.46 -4.84
N PHE A 164 -0.06 -2.46 -5.19
CA PHE A 164 -0.25 -3.26 -6.41
C PHE A 164 -0.30 -4.73 -6.03
N VAL A 165 -1.30 -5.44 -6.52
CA VAL A 165 -1.47 -6.88 -6.31
C VAL A 165 -1.24 -7.60 -7.65
N ASP A 166 -0.21 -8.45 -7.71
CA ASP A 166 0.24 -9.15 -8.92
C ASP A 166 0.42 -8.21 -10.15
N GLY A 167 0.84 -6.94 -9.87
CA GLY A 167 1.09 -5.91 -10.86
C GLY A 167 -0.11 -5.05 -11.25
N PHE A 168 -1.30 -5.34 -10.76
CA PHE A 168 -2.50 -4.51 -10.97
C PHE A 168 -2.63 -3.42 -9.91
N SER A 169 -3.19 -2.28 -10.31
CA SER A 169 -3.56 -1.19 -9.41
C SER A 169 -5.00 -1.29 -8.95
N GLY A 170 -5.27 -0.83 -7.75
CA GLY A 170 -6.61 -0.88 -7.17
C GLY A 170 -7.04 -2.29 -6.79
N GLY A 171 -8.29 -2.43 -6.40
CA GLY A 171 -8.85 -3.69 -5.93
C GLY A 171 -8.59 -3.94 -4.44
N GLN A 172 -9.20 -5.00 -3.94
CA GLN A 172 -9.10 -5.42 -2.54
C GLN A 172 -7.79 -6.16 -2.27
N LEU A 173 -7.29 -6.05 -1.04
CA LEU A 173 -6.17 -6.88 -0.61
C LEU A 173 -6.58 -8.36 -0.61
N PRO A 174 -5.70 -9.25 -1.08
CA PRO A 174 -5.93 -10.68 -0.93
C PRO A 174 -5.79 -11.06 0.56
N PRO A 175 -6.44 -12.15 1.01
CA PRO A 175 -6.21 -12.69 2.33
C PRO A 175 -4.71 -12.88 2.58
N LYS A 176 -4.25 -12.56 3.79
CA LYS A 176 -2.81 -12.64 4.13
C LYS A 176 -2.23 -14.02 3.84
N GLU A 177 -3.05 -15.06 4.02
CA GLU A 177 -2.70 -16.46 3.73
C GLU A 177 -2.34 -16.70 2.26
N SER A 178 -2.92 -15.96 1.34
CA SER A 178 -2.66 -16.02 -0.10
C SER A 178 -1.45 -15.20 -0.52
N ILE A 179 -0.89 -14.39 0.37
CA ILE A 179 0.31 -13.59 0.08
C ILE A 179 1.56 -14.46 0.11
N ARG A 180 2.35 -14.41 -0.96
CA ARG A 180 3.66 -15.03 -1.07
C ARG A 180 4.75 -14.14 -0.49
N GLU A 181 4.78 -12.89 -0.95
CA GLU A 181 5.74 -11.87 -0.51
C GLU A 181 5.20 -10.46 -0.77
N ILE A 182 5.70 -9.53 0.01
CA ILE A 182 5.46 -8.10 -0.15
C ILE A 182 6.81 -7.43 -0.38
N ARG A 183 6.89 -6.59 -1.41
CA ARG A 183 8.08 -5.79 -1.73
C ARG A 183 7.76 -4.31 -1.64
N ILE A 184 8.60 -3.57 -0.95
CA ILE A 184 8.45 -2.13 -0.78
C ILE A 184 9.75 -1.45 -1.21
N ASN A 185 9.66 -0.37 -1.99
CA ASN A 185 10.80 0.37 -2.52
C ASN A 185 11.73 -0.46 -3.44
N SER A 186 11.19 -1.45 -4.12
CA SER A 186 11.96 -2.24 -5.10
C SER A 186 12.12 -1.45 -6.40
N ASN A 187 13.35 -1.31 -6.90
CA ASN A 187 13.71 -0.61 -8.15
C ASN A 187 12.96 0.73 -8.38
N PRO A 188 13.12 1.73 -7.49
CA PRO A 188 12.22 2.90 -7.44
C PRO A 188 12.23 3.78 -8.71
N PHE A 189 13.19 3.62 -9.61
CA PHE A 189 13.27 4.38 -10.87
C PHE A 189 12.91 3.56 -12.11
N SER A 190 12.24 2.41 -11.94
CA SER A 190 11.78 1.61 -13.08
C SER A 190 10.79 2.39 -13.96
N PRO A 191 10.97 2.40 -15.30
CA PRO A 191 10.05 3.09 -16.22
C PRO A 191 8.68 2.41 -16.33
N GLU A 192 8.54 1.16 -15.88
CA GLU A 192 7.25 0.45 -15.84
C GLU A 192 6.29 1.03 -14.80
N TYR A 193 6.80 1.74 -13.79
CA TYR A 193 5.98 2.32 -12.73
C TYR A 193 5.29 3.60 -13.19
N ASP A 194 3.99 3.67 -12.98
CA ASP A 194 3.16 4.84 -13.30
C ASP A 194 3.12 5.89 -12.19
N LYS A 195 3.54 5.53 -10.96
CA LYS A 195 3.62 6.39 -9.79
C LYS A 195 5.01 6.33 -9.18
N LEU A 196 5.23 7.09 -8.10
CA LEU A 196 6.50 7.09 -7.35
C LEU A 196 6.94 5.67 -7.00
N GLY A 197 8.20 5.38 -7.25
CA GLY A 197 8.76 4.08 -6.91
C GLY A 197 9.16 3.95 -5.44
N TYR A 198 9.54 5.05 -4.77
CA TYR A 198 9.63 5.08 -3.32
C TYR A 198 8.24 5.14 -2.72
N GLY A 199 7.99 4.24 -1.76
CA GLY A 199 6.66 4.03 -1.19
C GLY A 199 5.78 3.06 -1.98
N ARG A 200 6.20 2.57 -3.14
CA ARG A 200 5.48 1.54 -3.89
C ARG A 200 5.46 0.22 -3.13
N ILE A 201 4.28 -0.35 -2.98
CA ILE A 201 4.02 -1.62 -2.32
C ILE A 201 3.57 -2.63 -3.37
N GLU A 202 4.31 -3.71 -3.53
CA GLU A 202 3.98 -4.79 -4.46
C GLU A 202 3.68 -6.07 -3.68
N ILE A 203 2.48 -6.57 -3.81
CA ILE A 203 2.00 -7.81 -3.20
C ILE A 203 1.98 -8.88 -4.28
N PHE A 204 2.68 -9.99 -4.02
CA PHE A 204 2.66 -11.15 -4.89
C PHE A 204 1.93 -12.28 -4.19
N THR A 205 0.97 -12.88 -4.88
CA THR A 205 0.16 -13.95 -4.32
C THR A 205 0.81 -15.32 -4.53
N LYS A 206 0.35 -16.30 -3.76
CA LYS A 206 0.77 -17.69 -3.90
C LYS A 206 0.10 -18.31 -5.11
N PRO A 207 0.85 -19.05 -5.93
CA PRO A 207 0.27 -19.84 -6.99
C PRO A 207 -0.42 -21.11 -6.42
N GLY A 208 -1.18 -21.80 -7.24
CA GLY A 208 -1.81 -23.08 -6.90
C GLY A 208 -0.76 -24.19 -6.63
N SER A 209 -1.19 -25.32 -6.09
CA SER A 209 -0.35 -26.39 -5.58
C SER A 209 -0.50 -27.69 -6.40
N ASP A 210 0.59 -28.47 -6.55
CA ASP A 210 0.59 -29.80 -7.15
C ASP A 210 0.10 -30.91 -6.20
N LYS A 211 -0.08 -30.59 -4.91
CA LYS A 211 -0.64 -31.46 -3.87
C LYS A 211 -1.73 -30.71 -3.12
N PHE A 212 -2.69 -31.47 -2.62
CA PHE A 212 -3.72 -30.88 -1.78
C PHE A 212 -3.13 -30.36 -0.47
N HIS A 213 -3.34 -29.11 -0.23
CA HIS A 213 -3.02 -28.37 0.99
C HIS A 213 -4.23 -27.58 1.45
N GLY A 214 -4.39 -27.45 2.74
CA GLY A 214 -5.42 -26.62 3.30
C GLY A 214 -5.00 -25.97 4.60
N SER A 215 -5.60 -24.82 4.86
CA SER A 215 -5.57 -24.17 6.16
C SER A 215 -6.96 -23.79 6.57
N VAL A 216 -7.26 -23.99 7.84
CA VAL A 216 -8.49 -23.56 8.51
C VAL A 216 -8.08 -22.78 9.73
N GLY A 217 -8.47 -21.52 9.80
CA GLY A 217 -8.17 -20.59 10.87
C GLY A 217 -9.43 -20.06 11.55
N TYR A 218 -9.32 -19.77 12.83
CA TYR A 218 -10.33 -19.05 13.61
C TYR A 218 -9.66 -18.03 14.51
N ASN A 219 -10.08 -16.78 14.39
CA ASN A 219 -9.60 -15.66 15.20
C ASN A 219 -10.73 -15.20 16.14
N LEU A 220 -10.37 -14.93 17.37
CA LEU A 220 -11.29 -14.45 18.42
C LEU A 220 -10.65 -13.26 19.15
N GLY A 221 -11.36 -12.14 19.15
CA GLY A 221 -11.05 -10.97 19.98
C GLY A 221 -12.25 -10.61 20.85
N THR A 222 -12.01 -10.18 22.07
CA THR A 222 -13.09 -9.80 23.01
C THR A 222 -12.67 -8.59 23.82
N ASP A 223 -13.64 -7.75 24.19
CA ASP A 223 -13.42 -6.60 25.08
C ASP A 223 -12.78 -7.00 26.42
N ILE A 224 -13.02 -8.21 26.94
CA ILE A 224 -12.46 -8.69 28.21
C ILE A 224 -10.93 -8.55 28.22
N TRP A 225 -10.27 -8.79 27.08
CA TRP A 225 -8.82 -8.75 26.93
C TRP A 225 -8.30 -7.36 26.58
N ASN A 226 -9.16 -6.49 26.07
CA ASN A 226 -8.77 -5.16 25.58
C ASN A 226 -8.69 -4.15 26.74
N SER A 227 -7.91 -3.09 26.59
CA SER A 227 -8.01 -1.93 27.48
C SER A 227 -9.18 -1.03 27.09
N ARG A 228 -9.57 -0.10 27.96
CA ARG A 228 -10.56 0.92 27.65
C ARG A 228 -9.97 1.95 26.69
N ASN A 229 -10.72 2.40 25.71
CA ASN A 229 -10.39 3.56 24.90
C ASN A 229 -10.29 4.81 25.83
N PRO A 230 -9.19 5.57 25.81
CA PRO A 230 -9.01 6.70 26.73
C PRO A 230 -10.08 7.79 26.60
N TYR A 231 -10.71 7.92 25.44
CA TYR A 231 -11.76 8.90 25.18
C TYR A 231 -13.18 8.40 25.49
N ALA A 232 -13.34 7.14 25.82
CA ALA A 232 -14.63 6.57 26.22
C ALA A 232 -14.83 6.65 27.75
N ALA A 233 -16.00 7.10 28.18
CA ALA A 233 -16.38 7.10 29.60
C ALA A 233 -16.43 5.66 30.17
N ALA A 234 -16.89 4.70 29.37
CA ALA A 234 -16.98 3.28 29.71
C ALA A 234 -16.19 2.44 28.72
N LYS A 235 -15.88 1.20 29.08
CA LYS A 235 -15.25 0.24 28.17
C LYS A 235 -16.22 -0.12 27.06
N ALA A 236 -15.77 0.10 25.80
CA ALA A 236 -16.57 -0.23 24.62
C ALA A 236 -16.75 -1.75 24.49
N PRO A 237 -17.95 -2.24 24.09
CA PRO A 237 -18.12 -3.63 23.73
C PRO A 237 -17.29 -3.94 22.48
N PHE A 238 -16.66 -5.11 22.46
CA PHE A 238 -15.91 -5.60 21.33
C PHE A 238 -15.99 -7.11 21.22
N LEU A 239 -16.33 -7.60 20.05
CA LEU A 239 -16.28 -9.02 19.72
C LEU A 239 -15.84 -9.18 18.26
N LEU A 240 -14.69 -9.78 18.05
CA LEU A 240 -14.21 -10.22 16.74
C LEU A 240 -14.33 -11.73 16.62
N GLN A 241 -14.98 -12.19 15.58
CA GLN A 241 -15.02 -13.58 15.16
C GLN A 241 -14.67 -13.65 13.68
N GLU A 242 -13.60 -14.33 13.37
CA GLU A 242 -13.13 -14.46 12.00
C GLU A 242 -12.78 -15.90 11.68
N THR A 243 -13.18 -16.37 10.50
CA THR A 243 -12.78 -17.66 9.95
C THR A 243 -12.04 -17.42 8.64
N GLU A 244 -10.84 -17.95 8.58
CA GLU A 244 -9.96 -17.89 7.39
C GLU A 244 -9.72 -19.31 6.88
N ASN A 245 -10.06 -19.58 5.63
CA ASN A 245 -9.88 -20.90 5.04
C ASN A 245 -9.22 -20.76 3.68
N SER A 246 -8.23 -21.58 3.43
CA SER A 246 -7.55 -21.63 2.13
C SER A 246 -7.31 -23.08 1.75
N PHE A 247 -7.71 -23.44 0.54
CA PHE A 247 -7.56 -24.80 -0.01
C PHE A 247 -6.91 -24.70 -1.37
N SER A 248 -5.89 -25.52 -1.61
CA SER A 248 -5.21 -25.56 -2.90
C SER A 248 -4.85 -27.00 -3.30
N GLY A 249 -4.78 -27.24 -4.59
CA GLY A 249 -4.42 -28.55 -5.11
C GLY A 249 -4.48 -28.64 -6.63
N PRO A 250 -4.09 -29.83 -7.17
CA PRO A 250 -4.17 -30.06 -8.60
C PRO A 250 -5.63 -30.30 -9.04
N LEU A 251 -6.02 -29.66 -10.15
CA LEU A 251 -7.27 -29.99 -10.91
C LEU A 251 -6.97 -31.04 -11.97
N THR A 252 -5.89 -30.84 -12.71
CA THR A 252 -5.39 -31.76 -13.74
C THR A 252 -3.86 -31.81 -13.67
N LYS A 253 -3.26 -32.56 -14.60
CA LYS A 253 -1.77 -32.58 -14.74
C LYS A 253 -1.19 -31.24 -15.17
N ARG A 254 -2.00 -30.32 -15.69
CA ARG A 254 -1.60 -29.02 -16.22
C ARG A 254 -2.32 -27.84 -15.52
N SER A 255 -3.08 -28.12 -14.48
CA SER A 255 -3.80 -27.06 -13.78
C SER A 255 -3.86 -27.32 -12.28
N SER A 256 -3.80 -26.23 -11.54
CA SER A 256 -3.99 -26.20 -10.09
C SER A 256 -4.99 -25.11 -9.72
N PHE A 257 -5.54 -25.21 -8.51
CA PHE A 257 -6.46 -24.23 -7.98
C PHE A 257 -6.05 -23.79 -6.58
N THR A 258 -6.51 -22.63 -6.21
CA THR A 258 -6.61 -22.15 -4.83
C THR A 258 -8.02 -21.61 -4.61
N LEU A 259 -8.60 -21.87 -3.46
CA LEU A 259 -9.89 -21.33 -3.03
C LEU A 259 -9.69 -20.73 -1.64
N ASP A 260 -9.83 -19.43 -1.57
CA ASP A 260 -9.81 -18.67 -0.32
C ASP A 260 -11.24 -18.31 0.09
N PHE A 261 -11.51 -18.45 1.38
CA PHE A 261 -12.78 -18.07 1.98
C PHE A 261 -12.53 -17.45 3.34
N GLU A 262 -13.09 -16.26 3.55
CA GLU A 262 -13.00 -15.53 4.81
C GLU A 262 -14.38 -15.01 5.21
N ARG A 263 -14.69 -15.11 6.48
CA ARG A 263 -15.84 -14.47 7.09
C ARG A 263 -15.41 -13.82 8.37
N GLN A 264 -15.63 -12.52 8.44
CA GLN A 264 -15.34 -11.72 9.63
C GLN A 264 -16.63 -11.08 10.14
N ALA A 265 -16.85 -11.18 11.45
CA ALA A 265 -17.92 -10.52 12.17
C ALA A 265 -17.30 -9.73 13.32
N VAL A 266 -17.41 -8.41 13.25
CA VAL A 266 -16.92 -7.50 14.28
C VAL A 266 -18.12 -6.76 14.87
N ASP A 267 -18.25 -6.84 16.18
CA ASP A 267 -19.09 -5.95 16.96
C ASP A 267 -18.18 -4.95 17.65
N ASN A 268 -17.95 -3.81 17.01
CA ASN A 268 -17.10 -2.75 17.52
C ASN A 268 -17.90 -1.69 18.27
N GLY A 269 -17.27 -0.93 19.15
CA GLY A 269 -17.88 0.19 19.85
C GLY A 269 -17.34 1.52 19.31
N SER A 270 -18.16 2.25 18.55
CA SER A 270 -17.83 3.63 18.16
C SER A 270 -17.94 4.55 19.36
N VAL A 271 -16.91 5.39 19.54
CA VAL A 271 -16.81 6.32 20.68
C VAL A 271 -17.07 7.74 20.20
N THR A 272 -18.17 8.32 20.63
CA THR A 272 -18.42 9.75 20.50
C THR A 272 -17.81 10.48 21.69
N ASN A 273 -17.04 11.52 21.42
CA ASN A 273 -16.45 12.39 22.43
C ASN A 273 -16.57 13.85 21.96
N ALA A 274 -17.58 14.53 22.43
CA ALA A 274 -18.07 15.79 21.92
C ALA A 274 -18.36 16.78 23.07
N VAL A 275 -18.69 18.00 22.73
CA VAL A 275 -19.25 19.00 23.67
C VAL A 275 -20.65 19.38 23.19
N ILE A 276 -21.65 19.10 24.01
CA ILE A 276 -23.06 19.42 23.71
C ILE A 276 -23.57 20.50 24.69
N LEU A 277 -24.83 20.90 24.55
CA LEU A 277 -25.50 21.71 25.56
C LEU A 277 -26.21 20.82 26.57
N ASP A 278 -26.02 21.12 27.86
CA ASP A 278 -26.85 20.55 28.93
C ASP A 278 -28.31 21.06 28.75
N PRO A 279 -29.29 20.18 28.60
CA PRO A 279 -30.68 20.59 28.39
C PRO A 279 -31.28 21.43 29.53
N ALA A 280 -30.74 21.33 30.75
CA ALA A 280 -31.29 22.06 31.91
C ALA A 280 -30.68 23.46 32.07
N THR A 281 -29.38 23.58 31.78
CA THR A 281 -28.64 24.84 32.02
C THR A 281 -28.33 25.62 30.74
N MET A 282 -28.45 24.98 29.57
CA MET A 282 -27.99 25.48 28.26
C MET A 282 -26.52 25.83 28.23
N GLY A 283 -25.74 25.33 29.19
CA GLY A 283 -24.26 25.45 29.23
C GLY A 283 -23.57 24.34 28.49
N PRO A 284 -22.30 24.57 28.05
CA PRO A 284 -21.49 23.51 27.44
C PRO A 284 -21.24 22.37 28.41
N GLU A 285 -21.49 21.13 27.98
CA GLU A 285 -21.26 19.90 28.74
C GLU A 285 -20.44 18.90 27.91
N ALA A 286 -19.46 18.28 28.54
CA ALA A 286 -18.71 17.18 27.92
C ALA A 286 -19.61 15.94 27.74
N PHE A 287 -19.70 15.46 26.53
CA PHE A 287 -20.51 14.31 26.15
C PHE A 287 -19.64 13.17 25.67
N SER A 288 -19.78 11.99 26.29
CA SER A 288 -19.11 10.77 25.82
C SER A 288 -20.11 9.62 25.80
N SER A 289 -20.23 8.99 24.64
CA SER A 289 -21.07 7.80 24.47
C SER A 289 -20.32 6.72 23.69
N VAL A 290 -20.79 5.49 23.85
CA VAL A 290 -20.29 4.33 23.10
C VAL A 290 -21.49 3.63 22.49
N LEU A 291 -21.47 3.49 21.17
CA LEU A 291 -22.47 2.76 20.43
C LEU A 291 -21.85 1.54 19.76
N LYS A 292 -22.55 0.41 19.82
CA LYS A 292 -22.16 -0.80 19.09
C LYS A 292 -22.46 -0.62 17.60
N THR A 293 -21.42 -0.75 16.75
CA THR A 293 -21.48 -0.66 15.29
C THR A 293 -21.10 -2.02 14.69
N PRO A 294 -22.07 -2.90 14.40
CA PRO A 294 -21.80 -4.22 13.86
C PRO A 294 -21.28 -4.14 12.43
N GLN A 295 -20.23 -4.91 12.16
CA GLN A 295 -19.59 -5.00 10.85
C GLN A 295 -19.52 -6.46 10.42
N ARG A 296 -19.77 -6.73 9.14
CA ARG A 296 -19.84 -8.09 8.59
C ARG A 296 -19.13 -8.10 7.24
N HIS A 297 -18.07 -8.89 7.16
CA HIS A 297 -17.24 -9.02 5.97
C HIS A 297 -17.23 -10.47 5.47
N TRP A 298 -17.29 -10.65 4.15
CA TRP A 298 -17.19 -11.92 3.45
C TRP A 298 -16.23 -11.76 2.29
N LEU A 299 -15.39 -12.77 2.10
CA LEU A 299 -14.49 -12.86 0.97
C LEU A 299 -14.51 -14.29 0.41
N VAL A 300 -14.61 -14.39 -0.92
CA VAL A 300 -14.51 -15.66 -1.65
C VAL A 300 -13.58 -15.45 -2.84
N GLY A 301 -12.50 -16.22 -2.92
CA GLY A 301 -11.43 -16.02 -3.91
C GLY A 301 -11.00 -17.32 -4.60
N PRO A 302 -11.69 -17.83 -5.62
CA PRO A 302 -11.16 -18.89 -6.46
C PRO A 302 -10.07 -18.36 -7.40
N HIS A 303 -9.01 -19.15 -7.54
CA HIS A 303 -7.89 -18.93 -8.43
C HIS A 303 -7.52 -20.22 -9.15
N VAL A 304 -7.24 -20.15 -10.45
CA VAL A 304 -6.83 -21.29 -11.27
C VAL A 304 -5.59 -20.90 -12.06
N ASP A 305 -4.57 -21.75 -11.97
CA ASP A 305 -3.40 -21.70 -12.84
C ASP A 305 -3.50 -22.82 -13.88
N TYR A 306 -3.26 -22.48 -15.12
CA TYR A 306 -3.35 -23.40 -16.24
C TYR A 306 -2.16 -23.30 -17.19
N GLN A 307 -1.48 -24.40 -17.45
CA GLN A 307 -0.42 -24.49 -18.46
C GLN A 307 -1.04 -24.71 -19.85
N LEU A 308 -1.11 -23.64 -20.64
CA LEU A 308 -1.60 -23.71 -22.02
C LEU A 308 -0.71 -24.63 -22.90
N ASN A 309 0.60 -24.43 -22.80
CA ASN A 309 1.65 -25.25 -23.42
C ASN A 309 2.97 -25.09 -22.65
N ASP A 310 4.07 -25.62 -23.19
CA ASP A 310 5.37 -25.61 -22.48
C ASP A 310 5.95 -24.19 -22.29
N ASN A 311 5.48 -23.22 -23.05
CA ASN A 311 5.97 -21.84 -23.04
C ASN A 311 4.96 -20.83 -22.47
N ASN A 312 3.68 -21.22 -22.36
CA ASN A 312 2.62 -20.28 -21.98
C ASN A 312 1.84 -20.77 -20.76
N THR A 313 1.68 -19.90 -19.79
CA THR A 313 0.85 -20.12 -18.59
C THR A 313 -0.22 -19.06 -18.49
N LEU A 314 -1.38 -19.45 -17.99
CA LEU A 314 -2.52 -18.57 -17.75
C LEU A 314 -2.95 -18.72 -16.30
N ALA A 315 -2.97 -17.61 -15.55
CA ALA A 315 -3.53 -17.51 -14.21
C ALA A 315 -4.84 -16.71 -14.28
N ILE A 316 -5.92 -17.25 -13.74
CA ILE A 316 -7.22 -16.58 -13.64
C ILE A 316 -7.62 -16.54 -12.17
N ARG A 317 -7.96 -15.36 -11.70
CA ARG A 317 -8.46 -15.14 -10.33
C ARG A 317 -9.80 -14.41 -10.38
N TYR A 318 -10.71 -14.83 -9.53
CA TYR A 318 -11.87 -14.06 -9.14
C TYR A 318 -11.80 -13.78 -7.64
N LEU A 319 -12.18 -12.60 -7.23
CA LEU A 319 -12.28 -12.22 -5.82
C LEU A 319 -13.59 -11.46 -5.63
N TYR A 320 -14.46 -12.01 -4.80
CA TYR A 320 -15.67 -11.36 -4.34
C TYR A 320 -15.52 -10.95 -2.88
N THR A 321 -15.85 -9.69 -2.59
CA THR A 321 -15.86 -9.17 -1.22
C THR A 321 -17.16 -8.44 -0.96
N ARG A 322 -17.74 -8.64 0.23
CA ARG A 322 -18.92 -7.95 0.72
C ARG A 322 -18.67 -7.47 2.14
N ALA A 323 -18.79 -6.17 2.35
CA ALA A 323 -18.66 -5.54 3.66
C ALA A 323 -19.93 -4.76 3.96
N ALA A 324 -20.52 -5.00 5.13
CA ALA A 324 -21.71 -4.31 5.61
C ALA A 324 -21.45 -3.74 7.00
N ILE A 325 -21.78 -2.46 7.19
CA ILE A 325 -21.63 -1.72 8.44
C ILE A 325 -23.01 -1.22 8.85
N THR A 326 -23.40 -1.47 10.08
CA THR A 326 -24.62 -0.94 10.69
C THR A 326 -24.24 0.18 11.63
N ASP A 327 -24.95 1.30 11.56
CA ASP A 327 -24.66 2.51 12.33
C ASP A 327 -23.23 3.05 12.11
N GLY A 328 -22.74 3.01 10.85
CA GLY A 328 -21.54 3.70 10.42
C GLY A 328 -21.68 5.21 10.58
N GLY A 329 -20.58 5.97 10.43
CA GLY A 329 -20.58 7.44 10.49
C GLY A 329 -20.70 8.04 11.90
N ILE A 330 -20.76 7.23 12.95
CA ILE A 330 -20.86 7.65 14.36
C ILE A 330 -19.48 7.61 15.01
N GLY A 331 -19.18 8.62 15.83
CA GLY A 331 -17.92 8.68 16.58
C GLY A 331 -17.25 10.03 16.52
N SER A 332 -16.21 10.26 17.31
CA SER A 332 -15.56 11.56 17.45
C SER A 332 -16.58 12.66 17.81
N PHE A 333 -16.88 13.57 16.90
CA PHE A 333 -17.92 14.59 17.06
C PHE A 333 -19.31 14.16 16.60
N ASP A 334 -19.43 13.08 15.83
CA ASP A 334 -20.70 12.66 15.23
C ASP A 334 -21.55 11.89 16.22
N LEU A 335 -22.76 12.40 16.48
CA LEU A 335 -23.72 11.83 17.40
C LEU A 335 -24.43 10.62 16.78
N ILE A 336 -25.14 9.85 17.61
CA ILE A 336 -25.86 8.63 17.21
C ILE A 336 -26.89 8.86 16.08
N SER A 337 -27.45 10.05 15.99
CA SER A 337 -28.40 10.42 14.94
C SER A 337 -27.79 10.49 13.53
N ARG A 338 -26.45 10.50 13.44
CA ARG A 338 -25.69 10.50 12.18
C ARG A 338 -25.52 9.11 11.56
N GLY A 339 -25.99 8.08 12.26
CA GLY A 339 -25.79 6.70 11.84
C GLY A 339 -26.27 6.41 10.43
N GLU A 340 -25.52 5.56 9.74
CA GLU A 340 -25.77 5.12 8.37
C GLU A 340 -25.65 3.59 8.25
N HIS A 341 -26.40 3.02 7.34
CA HIS A 341 -26.19 1.69 6.83
C HIS A 341 -25.31 1.75 5.59
N ILE A 342 -24.17 1.07 5.61
CA ILE A 342 -23.21 1.05 4.51
C ILE A 342 -23.05 -0.39 4.01
N LEU A 343 -23.22 -0.59 2.70
CA LEU A 343 -23.00 -1.87 2.04
C LEU A 343 -22.03 -1.69 0.88
N ASN A 344 -20.86 -2.28 1.00
CA ASN A 344 -19.84 -2.32 -0.06
C ASN A 344 -19.74 -3.73 -0.65
N THR A 345 -19.79 -3.83 -1.97
CA THR A 345 -19.51 -5.07 -2.70
C THR A 345 -18.44 -4.83 -3.74
N PHE A 346 -17.52 -5.80 -3.86
CA PHE A 346 -16.42 -5.74 -4.80
C PHE A 346 -16.33 -7.04 -5.59
N ASP A 347 -16.22 -6.93 -6.89
CA ASP A 347 -15.96 -8.02 -7.81
C ASP A 347 -14.65 -7.75 -8.55
N THR A 348 -13.68 -8.64 -8.46
CA THR A 348 -12.42 -8.53 -9.17
C THR A 348 -12.19 -9.77 -10.02
N VAL A 349 -11.99 -9.60 -11.31
CA VAL A 349 -11.55 -10.64 -12.23
C VAL A 349 -10.18 -10.27 -12.77
N GLN A 350 -9.22 -11.15 -12.62
CA GLN A 350 -7.85 -10.95 -13.12
C GLN A 350 -7.46 -12.14 -14.01
N ALA A 351 -6.80 -11.85 -15.12
CA ALA A 351 -6.21 -12.83 -16.02
C ALA A 351 -4.78 -12.41 -16.34
N ILE A 352 -3.82 -13.30 -16.14
CA ILE A 352 -2.40 -13.09 -16.43
C ILE A 352 -1.93 -14.21 -17.33
N GLU A 353 -1.52 -13.90 -18.55
CA GLU A 353 -0.84 -14.82 -19.44
C GLU A 353 0.65 -14.47 -19.46
N THR A 354 1.49 -15.47 -19.27
CA THR A 354 2.94 -15.35 -19.36
C THR A 354 3.48 -16.26 -20.44
N SER A 355 4.14 -15.66 -21.43
CA SER A 355 4.77 -16.34 -22.56
C SER A 355 6.29 -16.21 -22.49
N ILE A 356 6.99 -17.34 -22.68
CA ILE A 356 8.46 -17.41 -22.62
C ILE A 356 9.02 -17.99 -23.90
N HIS A 357 9.77 -17.19 -24.65
CA HIS A 357 10.43 -17.62 -25.88
C HIS A 357 11.93 -17.27 -25.82
N GLY A 358 12.77 -18.25 -25.53
CA GLY A 358 14.21 -18.04 -25.39
C GLY A 358 14.56 -16.99 -24.34
N ASN A 359 15.06 -15.85 -24.77
CA ASN A 359 15.45 -14.72 -23.90
C ASN A 359 14.37 -13.65 -23.74
N THR A 360 13.17 -13.89 -24.26
CA THR A 360 12.05 -12.97 -24.23
C THR A 360 10.97 -13.49 -23.29
N VAL A 361 10.46 -12.63 -22.43
CA VAL A 361 9.26 -12.86 -21.62
C VAL A 361 8.25 -11.81 -21.99
N ASN A 362 7.05 -12.23 -22.31
CA ASN A 362 5.90 -11.34 -22.50
C ASN A 362 4.84 -11.69 -21.46
N GLU A 363 4.27 -10.69 -20.84
CA GLU A 363 3.15 -10.82 -19.91
C GLU A 363 2.00 -9.97 -20.41
N THR A 364 0.87 -10.61 -20.62
CA THR A 364 -0.40 -9.94 -20.92
C THR A 364 -1.30 -10.06 -19.70
N ARG A 365 -1.78 -8.93 -19.22
CA ARG A 365 -2.57 -8.84 -17.98
C ARG A 365 -3.87 -8.10 -18.27
N PHE A 366 -4.96 -8.62 -17.74
CA PHE A 366 -6.28 -7.98 -17.78
C PHE A 366 -6.90 -8.01 -16.38
N GLN A 367 -7.49 -6.89 -15.96
CA GLN A 367 -8.31 -6.81 -14.75
C GLN A 367 -9.63 -6.12 -15.07
N TYR A 368 -10.71 -6.68 -14.55
CA TYR A 368 -11.97 -5.99 -14.32
C TYR A 368 -12.21 -5.91 -12.80
N PHE A 369 -12.46 -4.72 -12.32
CA PHE A 369 -12.75 -4.45 -10.92
C PHE A 369 -14.02 -3.61 -10.84
N ARG A 370 -15.05 -4.15 -10.18
CA ARG A 370 -16.31 -3.47 -9.90
C ARG A 370 -16.41 -3.21 -8.40
N GLN A 371 -16.77 -1.98 -8.06
CA GLN A 371 -17.13 -1.58 -6.72
C GLN A 371 -18.55 -1.02 -6.73
N ALA A 372 -19.41 -1.54 -5.85
CA ALA A 372 -20.72 -0.97 -5.61
C ALA A 372 -20.86 -0.63 -4.14
N ASN A 373 -21.16 0.61 -3.86
CA ASN A 373 -21.41 1.14 -2.53
C ASN A 373 -22.87 1.59 -2.46
N ASP A 374 -23.58 1.18 -1.40
CA ASP A 374 -24.94 1.61 -1.07
C ASP A 374 -24.90 2.15 0.35
N THR A 375 -25.28 3.42 0.52
CA THR A 375 -25.32 4.09 1.82
C THR A 375 -26.72 4.60 2.09
N THR A 376 -27.28 4.28 3.24
CA THR A 376 -28.60 4.73 3.64
C THR A 376 -28.56 5.33 5.05
N ALA A 377 -28.94 6.60 5.18
CA ALA A 377 -29.04 7.28 6.47
C ALA A 377 -30.15 6.69 7.36
N ASN A 378 -29.91 6.64 8.67
CA ASN A 378 -30.93 6.22 9.63
C ASN A 378 -32.07 7.24 9.79
N THR A 379 -31.86 8.50 9.39
CA THR A 379 -32.85 9.58 9.46
C THR A 379 -32.61 10.65 8.41
N ASP A 380 -33.70 11.23 7.90
CA ASP A 380 -33.70 12.36 6.93
C ASP A 380 -33.74 13.73 7.64
N ALA A 381 -33.43 13.82 8.92
CA ALA A 381 -33.38 15.09 9.63
C ALA A 381 -32.28 16.00 9.07
N PRO A 382 -32.45 17.33 9.11
CA PRO A 382 -31.40 18.27 8.77
C PRO A 382 -30.17 18.08 9.62
N VAL A 383 -29.00 18.34 9.04
CA VAL A 383 -27.71 18.28 9.77
C VAL A 383 -27.54 19.50 10.65
N ILE A 384 -27.12 19.31 11.88
CA ILE A 384 -26.72 20.35 12.83
C ILE A 384 -25.23 20.20 13.08
N GLN A 385 -24.43 21.07 12.49
CA GLN A 385 -22.99 21.08 12.67
C GLN A 385 -22.58 22.23 13.58
N VAL A 386 -22.02 21.91 14.74
CA VAL A 386 -21.38 22.90 15.61
C VAL A 386 -19.87 22.68 15.50
N LEU A 387 -19.17 23.62 14.86
CA LEU A 387 -17.77 23.45 14.46
C LEU A 387 -16.88 23.04 15.65
N ALA A 388 -16.22 21.90 15.50
CA ALA A 388 -15.33 21.32 16.48
C ALA A 388 -15.92 21.19 17.90
N ALA A 389 -17.25 20.97 17.99
CA ALA A 389 -17.96 20.64 19.22
C ALA A 389 -18.78 19.35 19.05
N PHE A 390 -19.75 19.32 18.11
CA PHE A 390 -20.50 18.13 17.73
C PHE A 390 -21.16 18.26 16.35
N THR A 391 -21.54 17.12 15.77
CA THR A 391 -22.44 17.05 14.62
C THR A 391 -23.61 16.14 14.98
N GLY A 392 -24.83 16.64 14.78
CA GLY A 392 -26.07 15.92 15.02
C GLY A 392 -27.04 16.05 13.86
N GLY A 393 -28.30 15.68 14.06
CA GLY A 393 -29.29 15.60 13.00
C GLY A 393 -29.10 14.34 12.16
N GLY A 394 -29.47 14.38 10.86
CA GLY A 394 -29.31 13.26 9.94
C GLY A 394 -27.91 13.19 9.33
N ALA A 395 -27.66 12.14 8.53
CA ALA A 395 -26.46 12.05 7.70
C ALA A 395 -26.51 13.00 6.51
N THR A 396 -25.35 13.44 6.03
CA THR A 396 -25.29 14.43 4.95
C THR A 396 -25.70 13.83 3.60
N LEU A 397 -25.42 12.55 3.38
CA LEU A 397 -25.68 11.88 2.09
C LEU A 397 -27.15 11.44 1.92
N GLY A 398 -27.85 11.09 3.00
CA GLY A 398 -29.18 10.50 2.89
C GLY A 398 -29.11 9.08 2.34
N HIS A 399 -29.73 8.82 1.16
CA HIS A 399 -29.60 7.55 0.44
C HIS A 399 -28.78 7.76 -0.83
N GLY A 400 -27.63 7.14 -0.91
CA GLY A 400 -26.69 7.27 -2.03
C GLY A 400 -26.19 5.92 -2.54
N THR A 401 -25.91 5.87 -3.85
CA THR A 401 -25.27 4.71 -4.50
C THR A 401 -24.07 5.16 -5.32
N ASP A 402 -23.01 4.36 -5.31
CA ASP A 402 -21.80 4.59 -6.10
C ASP A 402 -21.40 3.27 -6.77
N LEU A 403 -21.45 3.25 -8.11
CA LEU A 403 -21.11 2.09 -8.91
C LEU A 403 -19.92 2.42 -9.82
N GLN A 404 -18.77 1.90 -9.47
CA GLN A 404 -17.55 2.06 -10.24
C GLN A 404 -17.16 0.78 -10.98
N ASN A 405 -16.83 0.92 -12.26
CA ASN A 405 -16.25 -0.15 -13.06
C ASN A 405 -14.89 0.28 -13.57
N ASN A 406 -13.89 -0.56 -13.32
CA ASN A 406 -12.51 -0.30 -13.66
C ASN A 406 -11.96 -1.44 -14.52
N TYR A 407 -11.47 -1.10 -15.69
CA TYR A 407 -10.82 -2.01 -16.62
C TYR A 407 -9.36 -1.66 -16.73
N GLU A 408 -8.48 -2.63 -16.59
CA GLU A 408 -7.03 -2.44 -16.76
C GLU A 408 -6.48 -3.50 -17.70
N PHE A 409 -5.78 -3.07 -18.74
CA PHE A 409 -5.05 -3.92 -19.67
C PHE A 409 -3.57 -3.53 -19.65
N GLN A 410 -2.69 -4.54 -19.59
CA GLN A 410 -1.25 -4.36 -19.65
C GLN A 410 -0.64 -5.40 -20.58
N ASN A 411 0.36 -5.00 -21.37
CA ASN A 411 1.25 -5.94 -22.07
C ASN A 411 2.68 -5.48 -21.89
N TYR A 412 3.49 -6.30 -21.21
CA TYR A 412 4.87 -6.01 -20.89
C TYR A 412 5.79 -7.06 -21.50
N THR A 413 6.82 -6.59 -22.19
CA THR A 413 7.82 -7.46 -22.81
C THR A 413 9.19 -7.15 -22.23
N SER A 414 9.89 -8.19 -21.82
CA SER A 414 11.27 -8.15 -21.34
C SER A 414 12.16 -8.97 -22.23
N VAL A 415 13.30 -8.41 -22.69
CA VAL A 415 14.24 -9.08 -23.59
C VAL A 415 15.66 -8.96 -23.04
N LEU A 416 16.30 -10.11 -22.80
CA LEU A 416 17.72 -10.14 -22.44
C LEU A 416 18.58 -10.26 -23.69
N ARG A 417 19.40 -9.24 -24.00
CA ARG A 417 20.30 -9.21 -25.17
C ARG A 417 21.70 -8.79 -24.77
N GLY A 418 22.56 -9.77 -24.53
CA GLY A 418 23.94 -9.54 -24.11
C GLY A 418 24.03 -8.82 -22.76
N LYS A 419 24.46 -7.55 -22.75
CA LYS A 419 24.57 -6.71 -21.56
C LYS A 419 23.33 -5.83 -21.30
N HIS A 420 22.32 -5.94 -22.13
CA HIS A 420 21.11 -5.13 -22.09
C HIS A 420 19.94 -5.96 -21.66
N PHE A 421 19.19 -5.48 -20.68
CA PHE A 421 17.91 -6.01 -20.29
C PHE A 421 16.84 -4.98 -20.64
N LEU A 422 16.26 -5.16 -21.83
CA LEU A 422 15.26 -4.25 -22.39
C LEU A 422 13.89 -4.57 -21.83
N ARG A 423 13.14 -3.56 -21.46
CA ARG A 423 11.73 -3.68 -21.03
C ARG A 423 10.91 -2.62 -21.75
N PHE A 424 9.77 -3.02 -22.26
CA PHE A 424 8.82 -2.09 -22.86
C PHE A 424 7.42 -2.62 -22.72
N GLY A 425 6.46 -1.72 -22.75
CA GLY A 425 5.06 -2.14 -22.64
C GLY A 425 4.09 -0.97 -22.67
N ILE A 426 2.85 -1.36 -22.67
CA ILE A 426 1.69 -0.47 -22.63
C ILE A 426 0.80 -0.84 -21.44
N ARG A 427 0.16 0.16 -20.89
CA ARG A 427 -0.89 0.06 -19.89
C ARG A 427 -2.04 0.96 -20.29
N TYR A 428 -3.25 0.42 -20.28
CA TYR A 428 -4.48 1.14 -20.53
C TYR A 428 -5.44 0.90 -19.37
N ARG A 429 -6.08 1.95 -18.87
CA ARG A 429 -7.15 1.87 -17.87
C ARG A 429 -8.36 2.66 -18.37
N HIS A 430 -9.53 2.10 -18.11
CA HIS A 430 -10.80 2.77 -18.30
C HIS A 430 -11.64 2.63 -17.03
N GLN A 431 -12.14 3.75 -16.54
CA GLN A 431 -12.91 3.83 -15.31
C GLN A 431 -14.23 4.52 -15.60
N THR A 432 -15.32 3.99 -15.06
CA THR A 432 -16.63 4.64 -15.04
C THR A 432 -17.13 4.72 -13.61
N ASP A 433 -17.90 5.76 -13.32
CA ASP A 433 -18.54 6.00 -12.03
C ASP A 433 -19.97 6.47 -12.28
N ASP A 434 -20.94 5.60 -11.94
CA ASP A 434 -22.36 5.90 -11.93
C ASP A 434 -22.77 6.18 -10.50
N ASN A 435 -22.97 7.45 -10.16
CA ASN A 435 -23.07 7.91 -8.79
C ASN A 435 -24.40 8.66 -8.55
N VAL A 436 -25.11 8.24 -7.51
CA VAL A 436 -26.31 8.94 -7.00
C VAL A 436 -25.99 9.43 -5.59
N ALA A 437 -25.88 10.75 -5.44
CA ALA A 437 -25.56 11.34 -4.15
C ALA A 437 -26.43 12.58 -3.88
N PRO A 438 -27.56 12.45 -3.17
CA PRO A 438 -28.37 13.59 -2.73
C PRO A 438 -27.72 14.28 -1.54
N SER A 439 -26.48 14.74 -1.72
CA SER A 439 -25.68 15.34 -0.66
C SER A 439 -26.34 16.62 -0.15
N ASN A 440 -26.60 16.66 1.15
CA ASN A 440 -27.15 17.79 1.85
C ASN A 440 -28.57 18.24 1.37
N PHE A 441 -29.36 17.31 0.81
CA PHE A 441 -30.74 17.63 0.34
C PHE A 441 -31.69 17.91 1.50
N ASN A 442 -31.38 17.42 2.71
CA ASN A 442 -32.16 17.70 3.93
C ASN A 442 -31.75 19.01 4.60
N GLY A 443 -30.71 19.69 4.09
CA GLY A 443 -30.15 20.93 4.62
C GLY A 443 -29.24 20.75 5.82
N MET A 444 -28.34 21.71 5.99
CA MET A 444 -27.37 21.74 7.09
C MET A 444 -27.27 23.14 7.68
N PHE A 445 -27.44 23.25 8.99
CA PHE A 445 -27.11 24.44 9.77
C PHE A 445 -25.72 24.29 10.37
N THR A 446 -24.84 25.26 10.11
CA THR A 446 -23.51 25.36 10.67
C THR A 446 -23.41 26.47 11.68
N PHE A 447 -22.92 26.17 12.88
CA PHE A 447 -22.64 27.12 13.94
C PHE A 447 -21.13 27.21 14.17
N SER A 448 -20.60 28.41 14.22
CA SER A 448 -19.16 28.64 14.40
C SER A 448 -18.66 28.24 15.79
N SER A 449 -19.55 28.17 16.79
CA SER A 449 -19.22 27.73 18.15
C SER A 449 -20.45 27.21 18.91
N ILE A 450 -20.18 26.52 20.04
CA ILE A 450 -21.24 26.03 20.94
C ILE A 450 -22.07 27.17 21.54
N GLN A 451 -21.45 28.35 21.73
CA GLN A 451 -22.14 29.54 22.24
C GLN A 451 -23.14 30.05 21.21
N GLN A 452 -22.78 30.09 19.93
CA GLN A 452 -23.71 30.49 18.85
C GLN A 452 -24.86 29.49 18.73
N TYR A 453 -24.59 28.21 18.93
CA TYR A 453 -25.63 27.18 18.97
C TYR A 453 -26.60 27.41 20.15
N ALA A 454 -26.08 27.71 21.34
CA ALA A 454 -26.92 28.03 22.50
C ALA A 454 -27.83 29.22 22.30
N LEU A 455 -27.39 30.18 21.50
CA LEU A 455 -28.18 31.37 21.13
C LEU A 455 -29.16 31.11 19.96
N GLY A 456 -29.04 29.95 19.29
CA GLY A 456 -29.85 29.65 18.09
C GLY A 456 -29.46 30.48 16.87
N ILE A 457 -28.20 30.95 16.80
CA ILE A 457 -27.70 31.86 15.74
C ILE A 457 -26.71 31.07 14.86
N PRO A 458 -27.17 30.40 13.78
CA PRO A 458 -26.29 29.72 12.86
C PRO A 458 -25.53 30.73 12.00
N SER A 459 -24.25 30.43 11.75
CA SER A 459 -23.39 31.23 10.86
C SER A 459 -23.65 30.93 9.39
N GLN A 460 -24.19 29.74 9.09
CA GLN A 460 -24.46 29.31 7.72
C GLN A 460 -25.62 28.31 7.70
N PHE A 461 -26.42 28.36 6.63
CA PHE A 461 -27.30 27.30 6.19
C PHE A 461 -26.96 26.92 4.77
N SER A 462 -26.82 25.59 4.50
CA SER A 462 -26.63 25.09 3.14
C SER A 462 -27.65 24.01 2.81
N ILE A 463 -28.05 23.92 1.54
CA ILE A 463 -28.95 22.88 1.05
C ILE A 463 -28.61 22.50 -0.39
N GLY A 464 -28.62 21.20 -0.67
CA GLY A 464 -28.47 20.63 -2.00
C GLY A 464 -29.81 20.54 -2.74
N ALA A 465 -29.76 20.69 -4.07
CA ALA A 465 -30.92 20.53 -4.93
C ALA A 465 -30.51 20.08 -6.34
N GLY A 466 -31.49 19.74 -7.18
CA GLY A 466 -31.24 19.30 -8.57
C GLY A 466 -31.18 17.79 -8.73
N ASN A 467 -30.45 17.32 -9.74
CA ASN A 467 -30.34 15.89 -10.03
C ASN A 467 -29.20 15.27 -9.22
N PRO A 468 -29.46 14.32 -8.30
CA PRO A 468 -28.40 13.66 -7.55
C PRO A 468 -27.62 12.62 -8.37
N ALA A 469 -28.15 12.20 -9.53
CA ALA A 469 -27.53 11.18 -10.36
C ALA A 469 -26.62 11.79 -11.42
N ILE A 470 -25.43 11.25 -11.53
CA ILE A 470 -24.44 11.61 -12.55
C ILE A 470 -23.58 10.39 -12.92
N ALA A 471 -23.17 10.32 -14.19
CA ALA A 471 -22.24 9.33 -14.69
C ALA A 471 -21.03 10.01 -15.32
N VAL A 472 -19.83 9.58 -14.94
CA VAL A 472 -18.58 10.08 -15.50
C VAL A 472 -17.67 8.92 -15.90
N ALA A 473 -16.77 9.19 -16.86
CA ALA A 473 -15.80 8.20 -17.32
C ALA A 473 -14.44 8.83 -17.58
N GLN A 474 -13.39 8.02 -17.41
CA GLN A 474 -12.01 8.41 -17.65
C GLN A 474 -11.23 7.26 -18.27
N SER A 475 -10.36 7.57 -19.20
CA SER A 475 -9.32 6.65 -19.67
C SER A 475 -7.95 7.22 -19.39
N ASP A 476 -6.98 6.39 -19.04
CA ASP A 476 -5.58 6.75 -18.99
C ASP A 476 -4.70 5.68 -19.64
N GLU A 477 -3.63 6.14 -20.27
CA GLU A 477 -2.71 5.33 -21.03
C GLU A 477 -1.28 5.61 -20.61
N GLY A 478 -0.44 4.59 -20.65
CA GLY A 478 0.98 4.72 -20.40
C GLY A 478 1.78 3.77 -21.30
N ILE A 479 2.78 4.31 -21.99
CA ILE A 479 3.72 3.53 -22.79
C ILE A 479 5.11 3.76 -22.21
N PHE A 480 5.90 2.72 -22.06
CA PHE A 480 7.26 2.85 -21.56
C PHE A 480 8.27 2.01 -22.31
N PHE A 481 9.52 2.49 -22.25
CA PHE A 481 10.70 1.77 -22.68
C PHE A 481 11.81 1.95 -21.65
N GLY A 482 12.56 0.89 -21.37
CA GLY A 482 13.69 0.92 -20.45
C GLY A 482 14.77 -0.07 -20.82
N ASP A 483 16.00 0.26 -20.43
CA ASP A 483 17.19 -0.57 -20.59
C ASP A 483 18.00 -0.59 -19.31
N ASP A 484 18.16 -1.78 -18.72
CA ASP A 484 19.17 -2.02 -17.68
C ASP A 484 20.48 -2.44 -18.36
N TRP A 485 21.34 -1.48 -18.61
CA TRP A 485 22.61 -1.68 -19.31
C TRP A 485 23.75 -1.98 -18.35
N ARG A 486 24.25 -3.19 -18.41
CA ARG A 486 25.42 -3.64 -17.64
C ARG A 486 26.71 -3.20 -18.33
N ILE A 487 27.13 -1.97 -18.08
CA ILE A 487 28.34 -1.40 -18.69
C ILE A 487 29.56 -2.22 -18.29
N ARG A 488 29.66 -2.54 -16.98
CA ARG A 488 30.70 -3.39 -16.38
C ARG A 488 30.06 -4.36 -15.39
N THR A 489 30.82 -5.37 -14.96
CA THR A 489 30.38 -6.33 -13.93
C THR A 489 29.99 -5.69 -12.59
N ASN A 490 30.52 -4.50 -12.33
CA ASN A 490 30.30 -3.74 -11.11
C ASN A 490 29.56 -2.41 -11.35
N LEU A 491 29.02 -2.18 -12.56
CA LEU A 491 28.31 -0.95 -12.91
C LEU A 491 27.14 -1.25 -13.84
N THR A 492 25.94 -0.99 -13.35
CA THR A 492 24.69 -1.02 -14.13
C THR A 492 24.15 0.40 -14.27
N LEU A 493 23.69 0.76 -15.45
CA LEU A 493 22.98 1.98 -15.75
C LEU A 493 21.55 1.60 -16.15
N ASN A 494 20.58 2.23 -15.53
CA ASN A 494 19.17 2.10 -15.88
C ASN A 494 18.72 3.37 -16.60
N LEU A 495 18.21 3.20 -17.80
CA LEU A 495 17.70 4.28 -18.65
C LEU A 495 16.24 3.99 -18.96
N GLY A 496 15.37 4.94 -18.79
CA GLY A 496 13.96 4.76 -19.03
C GLY A 496 13.26 6.03 -19.50
N ILE A 497 12.23 5.83 -20.28
CA ILE A 497 11.29 6.86 -20.66
C ILE A 497 9.88 6.30 -20.57
N ARG A 498 8.94 7.12 -20.10
CA ARG A 498 7.54 6.79 -20.06
C ARG A 498 6.74 7.98 -20.59
N TYR A 499 5.74 7.71 -21.39
CA TYR A 499 4.74 8.67 -21.81
C TYR A 499 3.40 8.29 -21.16
N GLU A 500 2.68 9.29 -20.66
CA GLU A 500 1.39 9.11 -20.03
C GLU A 500 0.38 10.12 -20.58
N THR A 501 -0.89 9.75 -20.58
CA THR A 501 -1.99 10.64 -20.93
C THR A 501 -3.28 10.20 -20.25
N GLN A 502 -4.22 11.11 -20.10
CA GLN A 502 -5.55 10.86 -19.55
C GLN A 502 -6.61 11.68 -20.31
N SER A 503 -7.85 11.19 -20.34
CA SER A 503 -8.90 11.77 -21.17
C SER A 503 -9.62 12.96 -20.53
N ASN A 504 -9.55 13.14 -19.22
CA ASN A 504 -10.34 14.12 -18.46
C ASN A 504 -9.61 15.46 -18.19
N ILE A 505 -8.42 15.66 -18.77
CA ILE A 505 -7.71 16.94 -18.83
C ILE A 505 -7.10 17.15 -20.21
N HIS A 506 -6.79 18.40 -20.55
CA HIS A 506 -6.24 18.76 -21.86
C HIS A 506 -4.71 18.64 -21.97
N ASP A 507 -4.02 18.28 -20.89
CA ASP A 507 -2.58 18.06 -20.91
C ASP A 507 -2.26 16.65 -21.41
N HIS A 508 -1.49 16.58 -22.53
CA HIS A 508 -1.08 15.33 -23.17
C HIS A 508 0.44 15.33 -23.41
N ARG A 509 1.22 16.07 -22.61
CA ARG A 509 2.67 16.23 -22.81
C ARG A 509 3.48 15.53 -21.72
N ASP A 510 2.95 14.51 -21.10
CA ASP A 510 3.47 13.90 -19.88
C ASP A 510 4.59 12.89 -20.21
N ILE A 511 5.78 13.42 -20.51
CA ILE A 511 6.98 12.63 -20.78
C ILE A 511 7.80 12.52 -19.49
N ALA A 512 8.04 11.31 -19.03
CA ALA A 512 8.70 10.97 -17.76
C ALA A 512 10.05 10.25 -17.99
N PRO A 513 11.13 10.97 -18.27
CA PRO A 513 12.47 10.38 -18.34
C PRO A 513 12.94 9.95 -16.95
N ARG A 514 13.70 8.84 -16.91
CA ARG A 514 14.28 8.27 -15.67
C ARG A 514 15.67 7.76 -15.95
N VAL A 515 16.58 8.07 -15.06
CA VAL A 515 17.97 7.62 -15.13
C VAL A 515 18.40 7.19 -13.74
N ALA A 516 18.97 5.99 -13.63
CA ALA A 516 19.57 5.53 -12.39
C ALA A 516 20.81 4.69 -12.65
N PHE A 517 21.66 4.56 -11.65
CA PHE A 517 22.84 3.71 -11.71
C PHE A 517 23.03 2.92 -10.41
N ALA A 518 23.74 1.80 -10.52
CA ALA A 518 24.23 1.04 -9.39
C ALA A 518 25.70 0.70 -9.62
N TRP A 519 26.58 1.13 -8.72
CA TRP A 519 28.02 0.94 -8.81
C TRP A 519 28.59 0.30 -7.55
N ALA A 520 29.29 -0.81 -7.70
CA ALA A 520 30.02 -1.48 -6.64
C ALA A 520 31.51 -1.11 -6.69
N PRO A 521 31.99 -0.05 -6.01
CA PRO A 521 33.39 0.33 -6.00
C PRO A 521 34.26 -0.70 -5.29
N ARG A 522 33.69 -1.46 -4.36
CA ARG A 522 34.35 -2.52 -3.60
C ARG A 522 33.36 -3.68 -3.36
N PRO A 523 33.84 -4.91 -3.13
CA PRO A 523 33.00 -5.98 -2.64
C PRO A 523 32.21 -5.56 -1.39
N LYS A 524 30.96 -5.95 -1.29
CA LYS A 524 30.07 -5.62 -0.14
C LYS A 524 29.71 -4.14 0.01
N THR A 525 29.94 -3.30 -1.01
CA THR A 525 29.53 -1.89 -0.99
C THR A 525 28.96 -1.54 -2.34
N VAL A 526 27.74 -0.99 -2.38
CA VAL A 526 27.09 -0.48 -3.58
C VAL A 526 26.68 0.98 -3.35
N ILE A 527 26.92 1.82 -4.35
CA ILE A 527 26.40 3.18 -4.41
C ILE A 527 25.35 3.20 -5.51
N ARG A 528 24.15 3.65 -5.17
CA ARG A 528 23.06 3.85 -6.13
C ARG A 528 22.72 5.33 -6.20
N GLY A 529 22.29 5.76 -7.36
CA GLY A 529 21.74 7.09 -7.55
C GLY A 529 20.75 7.08 -8.69
N GLY A 530 19.77 7.97 -8.63
CA GLY A 530 18.79 8.08 -9.69
C GLY A 530 18.03 9.39 -9.62
N VAL A 531 17.44 9.75 -10.75
CA VAL A 531 16.49 10.85 -10.91
C VAL A 531 15.42 10.42 -11.90
N GLY A 532 14.18 10.82 -11.64
CA GLY A 532 13.06 10.53 -12.52
C GLY A 532 11.90 11.47 -12.31
N ILE A 533 11.10 11.61 -13.36
CA ILE A 533 9.81 12.32 -13.34
C ILE A 533 8.70 11.27 -13.20
N PHE A 534 7.74 11.58 -12.32
CA PHE A 534 6.60 10.72 -12.04
C PHE A 534 5.33 11.57 -12.04
N TYR A 535 4.46 11.30 -13.00
CA TYR A 535 3.17 11.97 -13.09
C TYR A 535 2.15 11.30 -12.15
N ASP A 536 1.25 12.12 -11.61
CA ASP A 536 0.03 11.65 -10.94
C ASP A 536 -1.19 12.00 -11.81
N ARG A 537 -2.36 11.53 -11.41
CA ARG A 537 -3.60 11.68 -12.18
C ARG A 537 -4.51 12.74 -11.58
N PHE A 538 -5.26 13.43 -12.45
CA PHE A 538 -6.49 14.10 -12.05
C PHE A 538 -7.56 13.00 -11.90
N ALA A 539 -7.92 12.68 -10.66
CA ALA A 539 -8.77 11.52 -10.38
C ALA A 539 -10.20 11.70 -10.92
N LEU A 540 -10.85 10.59 -11.28
CA LEU A 540 -12.24 10.56 -11.76
C LEU A 540 -13.20 11.23 -10.78
N ALA A 541 -13.01 11.07 -9.46
CA ALA A 541 -13.79 11.73 -8.42
C ALA A 541 -13.77 13.26 -8.50
N ASN A 542 -12.68 13.86 -9.00
CA ASN A 542 -12.61 15.31 -9.19
C ASN A 542 -13.45 15.75 -10.40
N THR A 543 -13.44 14.98 -11.49
CA THR A 543 -14.35 15.18 -12.63
C THR A 543 -15.80 15.06 -12.17
N LEU A 544 -16.11 14.01 -11.39
CA LEU A 544 -17.44 13.81 -10.80
C LEU A 544 -17.88 15.04 -9.99
N THR A 545 -16.99 15.58 -9.17
CA THR A 545 -17.29 16.79 -8.35
C THR A 545 -17.58 18.01 -9.21
N ALA A 546 -16.73 18.27 -10.22
CA ALA A 546 -16.90 19.42 -11.10
C ALA A 546 -18.18 19.32 -11.95
N ASP A 547 -18.43 18.14 -12.53
CA ASP A 547 -19.60 17.92 -13.38
C ASP A 547 -20.91 17.92 -12.57
N ARG A 548 -20.86 17.46 -11.30
CA ARG A 548 -21.99 17.45 -10.38
C ARG A 548 -22.37 18.86 -9.95
N PHE A 549 -21.41 19.60 -9.42
CA PHE A 549 -21.63 20.93 -8.83
C PHE A 549 -21.31 22.08 -9.81
N ASN A 550 -21.63 21.89 -11.10
CA ASN A 550 -21.45 22.90 -12.15
C ASN A 550 -22.52 24.02 -12.15
N GLY A 551 -23.36 24.08 -11.12
CA GLY A 551 -24.47 25.02 -11.02
C GLY A 551 -25.73 24.64 -11.82
N ILE A 552 -25.69 23.51 -12.56
CA ILE A 552 -26.80 23.04 -13.41
C ILE A 552 -27.31 21.69 -12.94
N VAL A 553 -26.40 20.67 -12.80
CA VAL A 553 -26.77 19.29 -12.49
C VAL A 553 -27.24 19.19 -11.04
N GLN A 554 -26.38 19.54 -10.12
CA GLN A 554 -26.71 19.65 -8.71
C GLN A 554 -26.31 21.04 -8.21
N GLN A 555 -27.18 21.68 -7.51
CA GLN A 555 -27.00 23.03 -7.00
C GLN A 555 -26.77 22.99 -5.50
N GLN A 556 -25.89 23.81 -5.01
CA GLN A 556 -25.60 23.94 -3.58
C GLN A 556 -25.87 25.41 -3.19
N TYR A 557 -27.00 25.64 -2.54
CA TYR A 557 -27.39 26.96 -2.05
C TYR A 557 -26.81 27.21 -0.66
N VAL A 558 -26.23 28.37 -0.43
CA VAL A 558 -25.61 28.74 0.85
C VAL A 558 -26.13 30.10 1.32
N VAL A 559 -26.72 30.13 2.52
CA VAL A 559 -27.21 31.34 3.19
C VAL A 559 -26.28 31.67 4.36
N THR A 560 -25.62 32.80 4.32
CA THR A 560 -24.83 33.33 5.44
C THR A 560 -25.73 33.97 6.45
N ASP A 561 -25.49 33.79 7.74
CA ASP A 561 -26.26 34.36 8.87
C ASP A 561 -27.79 34.16 8.74
N PRO A 562 -28.26 32.91 8.55
CA PRO A 562 -29.68 32.65 8.33
C PRO A 562 -30.50 32.95 9.59
N THR A 563 -31.65 33.67 9.39
CA THR A 563 -32.56 34.09 10.49
C THR A 563 -33.75 33.16 10.71
N PHE A 564 -33.82 32.06 9.95
CA PHE A 564 -34.98 31.16 9.94
C PHE A 564 -34.78 29.86 10.75
N TYR A 565 -33.68 29.72 11.46
CA TYR A 565 -33.45 28.55 12.31
C TYR A 565 -34.52 28.43 13.42
N PRO A 566 -35.07 27.24 13.70
CA PRO A 566 -34.76 25.93 13.10
C PRO A 566 -35.60 25.57 11.85
N ASN A 567 -36.42 26.48 11.34
CA ASN A 567 -37.41 26.22 10.29
C ASN A 567 -36.78 26.46 8.91
N ILE A 568 -36.66 25.39 8.11
CA ILE A 568 -36.10 25.49 6.76
C ILE A 568 -37.15 26.04 5.78
N PRO A 569 -36.86 27.16 5.07
CA PRO A 569 -37.73 27.65 4.01
C PRO A 569 -37.84 26.64 2.86
N SER A 570 -38.93 26.70 2.09
CA SER A 570 -39.02 25.89 0.88
C SER A 570 -37.89 26.23 -0.11
N LEU A 571 -37.44 25.26 -0.86
CA LEU A 571 -36.41 25.47 -1.90
C LEU A 571 -36.84 26.59 -2.87
N ALA A 572 -38.13 26.63 -3.26
CA ALA A 572 -38.65 27.69 -4.13
C ALA A 572 -38.50 29.10 -3.51
N THR A 573 -38.64 29.22 -2.19
CA THR A 573 -38.42 30.49 -1.46
C THR A 573 -36.96 30.90 -1.49
N LEU A 574 -36.05 29.93 -1.26
CA LEU A 574 -34.60 30.19 -1.32
C LEU A 574 -34.14 30.58 -2.72
N MET A 575 -34.62 29.91 -3.76
CA MET A 575 -34.35 30.25 -5.16
C MET A 575 -34.86 31.64 -5.54
N ALA A 576 -36.08 31.99 -5.11
CA ALA A 576 -36.67 33.34 -5.35
C ALA A 576 -35.86 34.45 -4.66
N SER A 577 -35.19 34.15 -3.56
CA SER A 577 -34.35 35.09 -2.81
C SER A 577 -32.96 35.32 -3.42
N ARG A 578 -32.64 34.66 -4.56
CA ARG A 578 -31.33 34.72 -5.22
C ARG A 578 -30.18 34.34 -4.28
N VAL A 579 -30.39 33.29 -3.53
CA VAL A 579 -29.33 32.74 -2.63
C VAL A 579 -28.13 32.33 -3.46
N PRO A 580 -26.90 32.70 -3.05
CA PRO A 580 -25.68 32.27 -3.73
C PRO A 580 -25.58 30.76 -3.90
N GLN A 581 -25.02 30.33 -5.03
CA GLN A 581 -24.71 28.94 -5.31
C GLN A 581 -23.19 28.76 -5.36
N THR A 582 -22.71 27.74 -4.72
CA THR A 582 -21.31 27.29 -4.89
C THR A 582 -21.18 26.46 -6.17
N VAL A 583 -20.26 26.87 -7.04
CA VAL A 583 -19.98 26.17 -8.32
C VAL A 583 -18.56 25.63 -8.31
N TRP A 584 -18.38 24.44 -8.84
CA TRP A 584 -17.05 23.84 -9.03
C TRP A 584 -16.67 23.87 -10.51
N GLU A 585 -15.44 24.30 -10.78
CA GLU A 585 -14.90 24.37 -12.14
C GLU A 585 -13.50 23.76 -12.20
N VAL A 586 -13.12 23.27 -13.37
CA VAL A 586 -11.76 22.81 -13.65
C VAL A 586 -11.06 23.82 -14.54
N ASP A 587 -9.87 24.26 -14.17
CA ASP A 587 -9.04 25.15 -14.99
C ASP A 587 -8.84 24.55 -16.38
N ALA A 588 -9.21 25.28 -17.43
CA ALA A 588 -9.04 24.85 -18.82
C ALA A 588 -7.58 24.55 -19.18
N HIS A 589 -6.62 25.08 -18.43
CA HIS A 589 -5.19 24.86 -18.60
C HIS A 589 -4.58 23.95 -17.53
N LEU A 590 -5.41 23.19 -16.84
CA LEU A 590 -4.96 22.27 -15.79
C LEU A 590 -3.94 21.27 -16.36
N ARG A 591 -2.81 21.15 -15.68
CA ARG A 591 -1.74 20.21 -16.03
C ARG A 591 -1.73 19.02 -15.10
N ALA A 592 -1.26 17.88 -15.60
CA ALA A 592 -1.04 16.71 -14.77
C ALA A 592 0.02 17.04 -13.68
N PRO A 593 -0.28 16.76 -12.40
CA PRO A 593 0.71 16.94 -11.34
C PRO A 593 1.86 15.97 -11.50
N TYR A 594 3.09 16.42 -11.23
CA TYR A 594 4.24 15.52 -11.25
C TYR A 594 5.25 15.81 -10.16
N ILE A 595 6.03 14.79 -9.83
CA ILE A 595 7.13 14.86 -8.87
C ILE A 595 8.43 14.51 -9.60
N VAL A 596 9.40 15.42 -9.51
CA VAL A 596 10.81 15.13 -9.83
C VAL A 596 11.43 14.53 -8.57
N GLN A 597 11.73 13.25 -8.58
CA GLN A 597 12.35 12.55 -7.46
C GLN A 597 13.80 12.21 -7.78
N SER A 598 14.70 12.53 -6.87
CA SER A 598 16.11 12.14 -6.92
C SER A 598 16.49 11.40 -5.65
N ALA A 599 17.38 10.43 -5.77
CA ALA A 599 17.88 9.68 -4.62
C ALA A 599 19.35 9.32 -4.77
N ALA A 600 20.05 9.25 -3.64
CA ALA A 600 21.39 8.70 -3.51
C ALA A 600 21.42 7.72 -2.33
N THR A 601 21.93 6.53 -2.54
CA THR A 601 21.96 5.44 -1.55
C THR A 601 23.35 4.85 -1.44
N LEU A 602 23.83 4.69 -0.20
CA LEU A 602 24.99 3.89 0.13
C LEU A 602 24.53 2.57 0.76
N GLU A 603 24.79 1.46 0.10
CA GLU A 603 24.49 0.11 0.59
C GLU A 603 25.76 -0.58 1.06
N ARG A 604 25.69 -1.20 2.23
CA ARG A 604 26.81 -1.93 2.82
C ARG A 604 26.37 -3.29 3.36
N GLN A 605 27.08 -4.32 2.91
CA GLN A 605 26.98 -5.65 3.53
C GLN A 605 27.72 -5.65 4.87
N LEU A 606 27.01 -5.91 5.94
CA LEU A 606 27.55 -6.05 7.28
C LEU A 606 27.78 -7.52 7.66
N PRO A 607 28.55 -7.81 8.73
CA PRO A 607 28.66 -9.17 9.28
C PRO A 607 27.29 -9.76 9.66
N LYS A 608 27.25 -11.09 9.85
CA LYS A 608 26.04 -11.83 10.25
C LYS A 608 24.85 -11.63 9.29
N ASN A 609 25.11 -11.74 7.99
CA ASN A 609 24.08 -11.63 6.95
C ASN A 609 23.16 -10.42 7.14
N SER A 610 23.75 -9.27 7.36
CA SER A 610 23.05 -8.00 7.57
C SER A 610 23.37 -7.02 6.46
N THR A 611 22.42 -6.15 6.10
CA THR A 611 22.64 -5.02 5.19
C THR A 611 22.24 -3.72 5.88
N LEU A 612 22.97 -2.66 5.56
CA LEU A 612 22.63 -1.28 5.90
C LEU A 612 22.53 -0.50 4.59
N ALA A 613 21.44 0.21 4.41
CA ALA A 613 21.27 1.17 3.33
C ALA A 613 21.00 2.56 3.92
N LEU A 614 21.81 3.54 3.53
CA LEU A 614 21.64 4.94 3.89
C LEU A 614 21.23 5.69 2.61
N THR A 615 20.01 6.18 2.58
CA THR A 615 19.40 6.82 1.43
C THR A 615 19.05 8.26 1.74
N TYR A 616 19.44 9.18 0.87
CA TYR A 616 18.88 10.53 0.83
C TYR A 616 17.96 10.64 -0.38
N THR A 617 16.75 11.16 -0.18
CA THR A 617 15.80 11.44 -1.27
C THR A 617 15.38 12.91 -1.22
N ASN A 618 15.23 13.48 -2.40
CA ASN A 618 14.59 14.78 -2.62
C ASN A 618 13.44 14.59 -3.60
N SER A 619 12.25 15.08 -3.24
CA SER A 619 11.05 15.07 -4.10
C SER A 619 10.59 16.50 -4.28
N HIS A 620 10.53 16.97 -5.52
CA HIS A 620 10.06 18.31 -5.90
C HIS A 620 8.80 18.16 -6.75
N GLY A 621 7.64 18.47 -6.16
CA GLY A 621 6.33 18.41 -6.80
C GLY A 621 5.96 19.73 -7.47
N LEU A 622 5.55 19.65 -8.72
CA LEU A 622 5.10 20.75 -9.55
C LEU A 622 3.71 20.44 -10.08
N HIS A 623 2.93 21.47 -10.33
CA HIS A 623 1.54 21.36 -10.77
C HIS A 623 0.68 20.53 -9.80
N ILE A 624 0.99 20.56 -8.50
CA ILE A 624 0.19 19.88 -7.49
C ILE A 624 -1.22 20.50 -7.49
N LEU A 625 -2.22 19.64 -7.41
CA LEU A 625 -3.61 20.06 -7.48
C LEU A 625 -4.01 20.87 -6.24
N ARG A 626 -4.86 21.88 -6.45
CA ARG A 626 -5.32 22.79 -5.43
C ARG A 626 -6.65 23.40 -5.85
N SER A 627 -7.53 23.70 -4.89
CA SER A 627 -8.74 24.50 -5.13
C SER A 627 -8.57 25.92 -4.66
N GLU A 628 -9.16 26.85 -5.37
CA GLU A 628 -9.15 28.29 -5.11
C GLU A 628 -10.56 28.83 -5.27
N ASP A 629 -11.00 29.72 -4.39
CA ASP A 629 -12.22 30.49 -4.63
C ASP A 629 -11.83 31.75 -5.45
N ILE A 630 -12.36 31.84 -6.66
CA ILE A 630 -12.02 32.92 -7.62
C ILE A 630 -13.07 34.04 -7.66
N ASP A 631 -14.20 33.85 -6.97
CA ASP A 631 -15.23 34.89 -6.81
C ASP A 631 -15.68 35.02 -5.36
N PRO A 632 -14.75 35.27 -4.40
CA PRO A 632 -15.07 35.40 -3.00
C PRO A 632 -15.74 36.72 -2.71
N GLY A 633 -16.63 36.75 -1.71
CA GLY A 633 -17.27 38.00 -1.25
C GLY A 633 -18.75 37.84 -0.95
N LEU A 634 -19.23 38.73 -0.11
CA LEU A 634 -20.62 38.71 0.32
C LEU A 634 -21.58 38.95 -0.86
N GLY A 635 -22.49 38.01 -1.06
CA GLY A 635 -23.49 38.04 -2.14
C GLY A 635 -23.03 37.60 -3.51
N ASN A 636 -21.74 37.20 -3.66
CA ASN A 636 -21.22 36.53 -4.84
C ASN A 636 -21.58 35.04 -4.81
N ASN A 637 -21.56 34.41 -5.98
CA ASN A 637 -21.59 32.95 -6.08
C ASN A 637 -20.14 32.41 -5.94
N PRO A 638 -19.78 31.70 -4.87
CA PRO A 638 -18.44 31.16 -4.77
C PRO A 638 -18.14 30.23 -5.94
N VAL A 639 -17.02 30.47 -6.64
CA VAL A 639 -16.56 29.64 -7.73
C VAL A 639 -15.27 28.94 -7.28
N PHE A 640 -15.37 27.65 -7.01
CA PHE A 640 -14.26 26.81 -6.58
C PHE A 640 -13.55 26.23 -7.81
N LEU A 641 -12.46 26.87 -8.20
CA LEU A 641 -11.66 26.48 -9.35
C LEU A 641 -10.58 25.44 -8.93
N MET A 642 -10.63 24.27 -9.53
CA MET A 642 -9.58 23.25 -9.41
C MET A 642 -8.41 23.62 -10.31
N THR A 643 -7.25 23.91 -9.71
CA THR A 643 -6.05 24.38 -10.42
C THR A 643 -4.88 23.41 -10.20
N SER A 644 -3.84 23.54 -11.02
CA SER A 644 -2.55 22.87 -10.88
C SER A 644 -1.44 23.86 -10.45
N SER A 645 -1.77 24.78 -9.51
CA SER A 645 -0.88 25.84 -9.03
C SER A 645 -0.04 25.46 -7.79
N GLY A 646 -0.22 24.24 -7.27
CA GLY A 646 0.41 23.77 -6.06
C GLY A 646 1.88 23.39 -6.24
N LEU A 647 2.63 23.48 -5.13
CA LEU A 647 4.04 23.14 -5.01
C LEU A 647 4.26 22.24 -3.80
N TYR A 648 5.18 21.26 -3.95
CA TYR A 648 5.60 20.36 -2.90
C TYR A 648 7.11 20.20 -2.89
N ASN A 649 7.74 20.17 -1.72
CA ASN A 649 9.16 19.90 -1.59
C ASN A 649 9.40 19.01 -0.37
N GLN A 650 10.08 17.89 -0.56
CA GLN A 650 10.38 16.95 0.50
C GLN A 650 11.86 16.54 0.46
N ASN A 651 12.47 16.51 1.61
CA ASN A 651 13.82 16.00 1.82
C ASN A 651 13.79 14.94 2.89
N GLN A 652 14.40 13.78 2.63
CA GLN A 652 14.43 12.68 3.55
C GLN A 652 15.80 12.04 3.65
N PHE A 653 16.14 11.63 4.85
CA PHE A 653 17.23 10.70 5.11
C PHE A 653 16.63 9.42 5.69
N ILE A 654 16.94 8.28 5.06
CA ILE A 654 16.40 6.98 5.40
C ILE A 654 17.55 6.04 5.72
N ALA A 655 17.52 5.39 6.87
CA ALA A 655 18.46 4.34 7.24
C ALA A 655 17.69 3.01 7.36
N ASN A 656 17.91 2.09 6.42
CA ASN A 656 17.31 0.76 6.41
C ASN A 656 18.30 -0.28 6.91
N VAL A 657 17.83 -1.19 7.75
CA VAL A 657 18.59 -2.35 8.21
C VAL A 657 17.76 -3.60 7.99
N ASN A 658 18.34 -4.55 7.27
CA ASN A 658 17.78 -5.91 7.16
C ASN A 658 18.83 -6.89 7.68
N THR A 659 18.46 -7.78 8.59
CA THR A 659 19.40 -8.71 9.21
C THR A 659 18.79 -10.08 9.39
N LYS A 660 19.60 -11.09 9.10
CA LYS A 660 19.33 -12.47 9.45
C LYS A 660 20.49 -13.00 10.30
N VAL A 661 20.45 -12.65 11.59
CA VAL A 661 21.55 -12.95 12.52
C VAL A 661 21.89 -14.43 12.52
N ASN A 662 20.86 -15.26 12.49
CA ASN A 662 20.94 -16.72 12.37
C ASN A 662 19.59 -17.27 11.85
N PRO A 663 19.43 -18.58 11.59
CA PRO A 663 18.16 -19.14 11.14
C PRO A 663 16.97 -18.91 12.07
N ALA A 664 17.24 -18.58 13.34
CA ALA A 664 16.18 -18.31 14.33
C ALA A 664 15.78 -16.85 14.43
N VAL A 665 16.58 -15.90 13.92
CA VAL A 665 16.35 -14.45 14.10
C VAL A 665 16.48 -13.72 12.76
N SER A 666 15.37 -13.20 12.27
CA SER A 666 15.24 -12.31 11.11
C SER A 666 14.62 -11.00 11.57
N LEU A 667 15.27 -9.87 11.31
CA LEU A 667 14.80 -8.55 11.71
C LEU A 667 14.96 -7.57 10.55
N PHE A 668 14.01 -6.66 10.42
CA PHE A 668 14.04 -5.54 9.48
C PHE A 668 13.62 -4.26 10.18
N GLY A 669 14.05 -3.15 9.66
CA GLY A 669 13.60 -1.87 10.18
C GLY A 669 14.20 -0.69 9.46
N TYR A 670 13.62 0.47 9.70
CA TYR A 670 14.12 1.72 9.17
C TYR A 670 13.93 2.89 10.17
N TYR A 671 14.75 3.89 9.99
CA TYR A 671 14.57 5.21 10.54
C TYR A 671 14.49 6.23 9.41
N VAL A 672 13.52 7.15 9.49
CA VAL A 672 13.36 8.26 8.54
C VAL A 672 13.40 9.58 9.30
N LEU A 673 14.29 10.48 8.83
CA LEU A 673 14.25 11.90 9.13
C LEU A 673 13.69 12.63 7.90
N ASN A 674 12.57 13.32 8.05
CA ASN A 674 11.80 13.93 6.97
C ASN A 674 11.56 15.42 7.18
N LYS A 675 11.48 16.17 6.09
CA LYS A 675 10.97 17.55 6.04
C LYS A 675 10.21 17.74 4.76
N ALA A 676 8.90 17.98 4.88
CA ALA A 676 8.00 18.22 3.76
C ALA A 676 7.33 19.59 3.87
N LEU A 677 7.37 20.36 2.79
CA LEU A 677 6.76 21.68 2.66
C LEU A 677 5.84 21.68 1.45
N SER A 678 4.70 22.36 1.56
CA SER A 678 3.73 22.52 0.47
C SER A 678 2.91 23.79 0.65
N ASN A 679 2.29 24.27 -0.42
CA ASN A 679 1.28 25.32 -0.37
C ASN A 679 -0.14 24.78 -0.53
N THR A 680 -0.32 23.46 -0.56
CA THR A 680 -1.61 22.79 -0.64
C THR A 680 -1.52 21.39 -0.01
N ASP A 681 -2.64 20.82 0.45
CA ASP A 681 -2.80 19.42 0.81
C ASP A 681 -3.80 18.69 -0.14
N GLY A 682 -3.97 19.22 -1.38
CA GLY A 682 -4.83 18.66 -2.41
C GLY A 682 -6.08 19.49 -2.67
N LEU A 683 -6.98 18.98 -3.54
CA LEU A 683 -8.17 19.70 -4.01
C LEU A 683 -9.23 19.95 -2.94
N SER A 684 -9.22 19.21 -1.84
CA SER A 684 -10.12 19.44 -0.70
C SER A 684 -9.68 20.60 0.19
N THR A 685 -8.53 21.22 -0.07
CA THR A 685 -7.99 22.31 0.74
C THR A 685 -7.93 23.61 -0.04
N PHE A 686 -8.37 24.68 0.62
CA PHE A 686 -8.40 26.05 0.07
C PHE A 686 -7.41 26.95 0.80
N PRO A 687 -6.90 28.01 0.15
CA PRO A 687 -6.17 29.07 0.84
C PRO A 687 -7.02 29.67 1.96
N ALA A 688 -6.42 29.99 3.09
CA ALA A 688 -7.13 30.62 4.20
C ALA A 688 -7.55 32.07 3.90
N ASN A 689 -6.87 32.70 2.95
CA ASN A 689 -7.23 34.04 2.43
C ASN A 689 -7.22 33.97 0.90
N PRO A 690 -8.40 34.10 0.24
CA PRO A 690 -8.51 33.99 -1.22
C PRO A 690 -7.82 35.13 -1.96
N TYR A 691 -7.58 36.27 -1.29
CA TYR A 691 -6.95 37.47 -1.88
C TYR A 691 -5.43 37.51 -1.66
N ASN A 692 -4.89 36.68 -0.74
CA ASN A 692 -3.48 36.73 -0.39
C ASN A 692 -2.95 35.35 0.04
N TYR A 693 -2.11 34.75 -0.77
CA TYR A 693 -1.51 33.44 -0.54
C TYR A 693 -0.22 33.49 0.30
N ALA A 694 0.12 34.63 0.87
CA ALA A 694 1.22 34.70 1.83
C ALA A 694 0.91 33.83 3.06
N GLY A 695 1.86 32.97 3.44
CA GLY A 695 1.67 32.00 4.53
C GLY A 695 1.01 30.66 4.13
N GLU A 696 0.63 30.48 2.85
CA GLU A 696 0.18 29.17 2.36
C GLU A 696 1.34 28.18 2.18
N TYR A 697 2.53 28.63 1.85
CA TYR A 697 3.70 27.74 1.77
C TYR A 697 4.23 27.46 3.19
N GLY A 698 3.91 26.28 3.71
CA GLY A 698 4.20 25.87 5.07
C GLY A 698 4.51 24.37 5.15
N GLN A 699 4.43 23.80 6.35
CA GLN A 699 4.58 22.35 6.52
C GLN A 699 3.45 21.62 5.77
N ALA A 700 3.80 20.56 5.03
CA ALA A 700 2.79 19.69 4.45
C ALA A 700 2.09 18.90 5.56
N SER A 701 0.82 18.55 5.40
CA SER A 701 0.10 17.71 6.38
C SER A 701 0.81 16.37 6.64
N THR A 702 1.58 15.90 5.66
CA THR A 702 2.38 14.66 5.72
C THR A 702 3.79 14.84 6.31
N ASP A 703 4.14 16.02 6.88
CA ASP A 703 5.46 16.28 7.49
C ASP A 703 5.63 15.56 8.83
N VAL A 704 5.71 14.24 8.80
CA VAL A 704 6.16 13.46 9.97
C VAL A 704 7.68 13.56 10.06
N ARG A 705 8.18 14.30 11.06
CA ARG A 705 9.61 14.65 11.15
C ARG A 705 10.52 13.45 11.39
N ASN A 706 10.16 12.58 12.31
CA ASN A 706 10.90 11.37 12.63
C ASN A 706 9.95 10.19 12.61
N ARG A 707 10.38 9.09 12.00
CA ARG A 707 9.66 7.82 12.01
C ARG A 707 10.64 6.67 12.21
N VAL A 708 10.28 5.74 13.08
CA VAL A 708 10.98 4.47 13.28
C VAL A 708 9.99 3.35 13.05
N LEU A 709 10.43 2.34 12.32
CA LEU A 709 9.74 1.06 12.23
C LEU A 709 10.76 -0.05 12.43
N PHE A 710 10.41 -1.05 13.23
CA PHE A 710 11.23 -2.22 13.47
C PHE A 710 10.33 -3.45 13.63
N GLY A 711 10.65 -4.54 12.92
CA GLY A 711 9.88 -5.77 13.00
C GLY A 711 10.70 -7.00 12.66
N GLY A 712 10.05 -8.17 12.71
CA GLY A 712 10.69 -9.41 12.30
C GLY A 712 10.18 -10.65 12.99
N THR A 713 11.03 -11.68 12.99
CA THR A 713 10.72 -13.02 13.51
C THR A 713 11.84 -13.52 14.41
N ILE A 714 11.47 -14.04 15.57
CA ILE A 714 12.35 -14.69 16.53
C ILE A 714 11.79 -16.08 16.85
N ASN A 715 12.46 -17.11 16.39
CA ASN A 715 12.12 -18.50 16.69
C ASN A 715 12.84 -18.97 17.96
N LEU A 716 12.07 -19.36 18.95
CA LEU A 716 12.55 -19.87 20.23
C LEU A 716 12.50 -21.40 20.25
N ARG A 717 12.99 -22.00 21.34
CA ARG A 717 12.84 -23.43 21.61
C ARG A 717 11.35 -23.82 21.68
N TRP A 718 11.03 -25.09 21.52
CA TRP A 718 9.68 -25.69 21.55
C TRP A 718 8.71 -25.14 20.48
N ASN A 719 9.25 -24.73 19.32
CA ASN A 719 8.46 -24.14 18.22
C ASN A 719 7.63 -22.93 18.62
N ILE A 720 8.15 -22.14 19.58
CA ILE A 720 7.57 -20.84 19.93
C ILE A 720 8.16 -19.81 18.98
N ARG A 721 7.32 -18.96 18.42
CA ARG A 721 7.68 -17.85 17.54
C ARG A 721 7.18 -16.55 18.13
N LEU A 722 8.04 -15.55 18.07
CA LEU A 722 7.72 -14.17 18.40
C LEU A 722 7.84 -13.31 17.12
N ASN A 723 6.83 -12.52 16.85
CA ASN A 723 6.84 -11.57 15.74
C ASN A 723 6.56 -10.17 16.31
N PRO A 724 7.60 -9.42 16.70
CA PRO A 724 7.45 -8.02 17.10
C PRO A 724 7.28 -7.11 15.90
N LEU A 725 6.46 -6.06 16.05
CA LEU A 725 6.38 -4.91 15.16
C LEU A 725 6.25 -3.65 16.02
N PHE A 726 7.26 -2.80 15.96
CA PHE A 726 7.30 -1.52 16.67
C PHE A 726 7.26 -0.38 15.66
N THR A 727 6.39 0.59 15.88
CA THR A 727 6.32 1.84 15.12
C THR A 727 6.31 3.01 16.06
N ALA A 728 7.07 4.05 15.77
CA ALA A 728 7.03 5.32 16.48
C ALA A 728 7.22 6.47 15.51
N GLN A 729 6.49 7.55 15.70
CA GLN A 729 6.60 8.74 14.88
C GLN A 729 6.30 10.02 15.67
N THR A 730 6.91 11.13 15.24
CA THR A 730 6.55 12.45 15.73
C THR A 730 5.19 12.88 15.22
N GLY A 731 4.54 13.78 15.93
CA GLY A 731 3.21 14.27 15.58
C GLY A 731 3.13 14.89 14.19
N MET A 732 1.96 14.84 13.61
CA MET A 732 1.63 15.47 12.32
C MET A 732 1.35 16.96 12.51
N PRO A 733 1.64 17.80 11.51
CA PRO A 733 1.22 19.19 11.52
C PRO A 733 -0.30 19.33 11.43
N PHE A 734 -0.85 20.42 11.99
CA PHE A 734 -2.25 20.77 11.83
C PHE A 734 -2.44 22.27 11.66
N ASN A 735 -3.53 22.67 11.04
CA ASN A 735 -3.92 24.07 10.88
C ASN A 735 -4.57 24.62 12.16
N ILE A 736 -4.20 25.86 12.49
CA ILE A 736 -4.91 26.65 13.51
C ILE A 736 -5.86 27.58 12.76
N THR A 737 -7.17 27.47 13.03
CA THR A 737 -8.23 28.23 12.34
C THR A 737 -9.03 29.06 13.32
N THR A 738 -9.66 30.13 12.81
CA THR A 738 -10.54 30.99 13.62
C THR A 738 -11.92 30.38 13.84
N GLY A 739 -12.36 29.43 12.99
CA GLY A 739 -13.73 28.91 13.02
C GLY A 739 -14.76 29.86 12.42
N GLU A 740 -14.31 30.90 11.70
CA GLU A 740 -15.16 31.92 11.06
C GLU A 740 -14.92 31.99 9.56
N ASP A 741 -15.94 32.33 8.79
CA ASP A 741 -15.84 32.64 7.36
C ASP A 741 -15.53 34.14 7.18
N THR A 742 -14.28 34.51 7.45
CA THR A 742 -13.79 35.91 7.46
C THR A 742 -13.91 36.57 6.08
N TYR A 743 -13.88 35.80 5.01
CA TYR A 743 -13.81 36.32 3.63
C TYR A 743 -15.07 36.10 2.80
N ASN A 744 -16.13 35.55 3.40
CA ASN A 744 -17.38 35.16 2.73
C ASN A 744 -17.12 34.20 1.55
N THR A 745 -16.31 33.17 1.80
CA THR A 745 -16.00 32.11 0.88
C THR A 745 -16.88 30.88 1.09
N THR A 746 -17.77 30.90 2.07
CA THR A 746 -18.51 29.74 2.61
C THR A 746 -17.64 28.71 3.33
N LEU A 747 -16.36 29.02 3.54
CA LEU A 747 -15.37 28.11 4.18
C LEU A 747 -14.96 28.69 5.55
N PHE A 748 -14.86 27.83 6.56
CA PHE A 748 -14.46 28.18 7.93
C PHE A 748 -12.96 27.90 8.18
N ASN A 749 -12.11 28.18 7.18
CA ASN A 749 -10.69 27.83 7.17
C ASN A 749 -9.75 29.03 7.40
N ALA A 750 -10.27 30.23 7.69
CA ALA A 750 -9.49 31.41 7.99
C ALA A 750 -8.53 31.16 9.16
N ARG A 751 -7.28 31.67 9.06
CA ARG A 751 -6.27 31.55 10.12
C ARG A 751 -6.09 32.87 10.85
N PRO A 752 -5.72 32.83 12.15
CA PRO A 752 -5.34 34.04 12.87
C PRO A 752 -4.19 34.78 12.18
N ALA A 753 -4.12 36.10 12.32
CA ALA A 753 -3.10 36.91 11.68
C ALA A 753 -1.71 36.47 12.06
N GLY A 754 -0.82 36.29 11.07
CA GLY A 754 0.58 35.84 11.25
C GLY A 754 0.74 34.33 11.45
N VAL A 755 -0.33 33.56 11.46
CA VAL A 755 -0.27 32.09 11.59
C VAL A 755 -0.16 31.46 10.21
N SER A 756 0.94 30.74 9.99
CA SER A 756 1.18 30.02 8.72
C SER A 756 0.38 28.72 8.67
N ARG A 757 0.21 28.19 7.45
CA ARG A 757 -0.41 26.89 7.22
C ARG A 757 0.31 25.77 7.99
N ASN A 758 -0.46 24.88 8.62
CA ASN A 758 0.06 23.70 9.33
C ASN A 758 1.15 24.03 10.38
N SER A 759 1.04 25.18 11.05
CA SER A 759 2.04 25.63 12.05
C SER A 759 1.92 24.92 13.39
N GLY A 760 0.77 24.34 13.72
CA GLY A 760 0.59 23.50 14.89
C GLY A 760 1.25 22.13 14.69
N ARG A 761 1.64 21.45 15.77
CA ARG A 761 2.15 20.07 15.72
C ARG A 761 1.47 19.23 16.79
N GLY A 762 0.87 18.14 16.34
CA GLY A 762 0.18 17.20 17.20
C GLY A 762 1.12 16.33 18.03
N PRO A 763 0.57 15.45 18.88
CA PRO A 763 1.33 14.48 19.65
C PRO A 763 1.97 13.41 18.75
N GLY A 764 3.02 12.78 19.25
CA GLY A 764 3.63 11.61 18.59
C GLY A 764 2.77 10.36 18.78
N MET A 765 3.04 9.36 17.95
CA MET A 765 2.42 8.04 18.04
C MET A 765 3.49 6.98 18.34
N GLU A 766 3.12 5.99 19.16
CA GLU A 766 3.97 4.84 19.43
C GLU A 766 3.12 3.59 19.60
N THR A 767 3.44 2.55 18.83
CA THR A 767 2.78 1.25 18.96
C THR A 767 3.80 0.13 19.02
N PHE A 768 3.59 -0.82 19.92
CA PHE A 768 4.32 -2.06 19.95
C PHE A 768 3.34 -3.22 19.86
N ASN A 769 3.36 -3.88 18.70
CA ASN A 769 2.58 -5.06 18.40
C ASN A 769 3.46 -6.30 18.58
N LEU A 770 2.93 -7.36 19.15
CA LEU A 770 3.64 -8.61 19.34
C LEU A 770 2.72 -9.79 19.11
N ARG A 771 3.09 -10.66 18.18
CA ARG A 771 2.46 -11.97 18.04
C ARG A 771 3.34 -13.04 18.67
N VAL A 772 2.72 -13.88 19.49
CA VAL A 772 3.36 -15.03 20.12
C VAL A 772 2.60 -16.28 19.68
N GLY A 773 3.27 -17.20 19.01
CA GLY A 773 2.64 -18.41 18.52
C GLY A 773 3.44 -19.67 18.85
N ARG A 774 2.75 -20.79 18.98
CA ARG A 774 3.34 -22.10 19.09
C ARG A 774 2.69 -23.09 18.13
N THR A 775 3.53 -23.89 17.47
CA THR A 775 3.05 -24.89 16.50
C THR A 775 3.36 -26.29 16.99
N TRP A 776 2.36 -27.14 16.96
CA TRP A 776 2.45 -28.59 17.23
C TRP A 776 2.24 -29.33 15.93
N GLY A 777 3.14 -30.28 15.63
CA GLY A 777 3.04 -31.17 14.48
C GLY A 777 2.61 -32.56 14.89
N PHE A 778 1.72 -33.18 14.12
CA PHE A 778 1.25 -34.55 14.34
C PHE A 778 1.01 -35.28 13.01
N GLY A 779 0.74 -36.59 13.11
CA GLY A 779 0.65 -37.46 11.93
C GLY A 779 2.02 -37.87 11.35
N PRO A 780 2.03 -38.43 10.16
CA PRO A 780 3.26 -38.92 9.53
C PRO A 780 4.22 -37.73 9.25
N GLU A 781 5.53 -38.04 9.26
CA GLU A 781 6.51 -37.06 8.78
C GLU A 781 6.25 -36.75 7.31
N LYS A 782 6.39 -35.47 6.92
CA LYS A 782 6.34 -35.06 5.50
C LYS A 782 7.47 -35.77 4.79
N GLY A 783 7.20 -37.01 4.34
CA GLY A 783 7.98 -37.83 3.43
C GLY A 783 9.50 -37.85 3.61
N ASN A 784 10.02 -38.54 4.62
CA ASN A 784 11.18 -39.43 4.35
C ASN A 784 10.56 -40.68 3.70
N GLY A 785 10.47 -40.73 2.39
CA GLY A 785 9.99 -41.90 1.66
C GLY A 785 10.87 -43.10 1.98
N GLY A 786 10.33 -43.98 2.83
CA GLY A 786 10.92 -45.29 3.03
C GLY A 786 11.03 -45.99 1.68
N SER A 787 12.15 -46.64 1.46
CA SER A 787 12.44 -47.50 0.32
C SER A 787 11.30 -48.47 0.05
N VAL A 788 10.46 -48.19 -0.95
CA VAL A 788 9.61 -49.18 -1.59
C VAL A 788 10.34 -49.68 -2.84
N ARG A 789 10.63 -50.94 -2.83
CA ARG A 789 11.20 -51.67 -3.96
C ARG A 789 10.42 -51.36 -5.24
N SER A 790 11.19 -51.10 -6.28
CA SER A 790 10.73 -50.94 -7.65
C SER A 790 9.83 -52.05 -8.11
N SER A 791 8.62 -51.78 -8.46
CA SER A 791 7.91 -52.46 -9.55
C SER A 791 7.85 -51.49 -10.72
N ARG A 792 8.44 -51.96 -11.81
CA ARG A 792 8.35 -51.31 -13.12
C ARG A 792 6.89 -51.23 -13.53
N ASP A 793 6.37 -50.02 -13.64
CA ASP A 793 5.29 -49.77 -14.57
C ASP A 793 5.51 -48.38 -15.20
N SER A 794 5.83 -48.45 -16.49
CA SER A 794 6.12 -47.28 -17.33
C SER A 794 4.81 -46.72 -17.86
N GLY A 795 4.20 -45.83 -17.07
CA GLY A 795 3.16 -44.92 -17.55
C GLY A 795 3.77 -43.49 -17.72
N PRO A 796 3.32 -42.72 -18.72
CA PRO A 796 3.86 -41.38 -18.92
C PRO A 796 3.58 -40.50 -17.70
N ALA A 797 4.67 -39.88 -17.22
CA ALA A 797 4.66 -39.02 -16.04
C ALA A 797 3.63 -37.87 -16.24
N ALA A 798 2.82 -37.68 -15.21
CA ALA A 798 1.93 -36.53 -15.14
C ALA A 798 2.76 -35.23 -15.27
N GLY A 799 2.33 -34.35 -16.15
CA GLY A 799 2.92 -33.03 -16.31
C GLY A 799 2.82 -32.25 -14.99
N PRO A 800 3.77 -31.35 -14.72
CA PRO A 800 3.80 -30.61 -13.45
C PRO A 800 2.61 -29.66 -13.32
N ALA A 801 2.06 -29.60 -12.13
CA ALA A 801 1.17 -28.51 -11.75
C ALA A 801 1.95 -27.20 -11.79
N LEU A 802 1.33 -26.20 -12.34
CA LEU A 802 1.95 -25.01 -12.94
C LEU A 802 2.59 -24.02 -11.99
N SER A 803 2.66 -24.21 -10.72
CA SER A 803 3.13 -23.06 -9.96
C SER A 803 3.39 -23.28 -8.49
N ALA A 804 3.25 -24.43 -7.98
CA ALA A 804 3.58 -24.63 -6.59
C ALA A 804 5.00 -25.14 -6.43
N PRO A 805 5.88 -24.36 -5.86
CA PRO A 805 7.19 -24.83 -5.52
C PRO A 805 7.13 -25.82 -4.36
N GLN A 806 7.50 -27.09 -4.56
CA GLN A 806 7.57 -28.10 -3.50
C GLN A 806 8.90 -28.07 -2.75
N GLY A 807 8.80 -27.90 -1.44
CA GLY A 807 9.81 -28.38 -0.52
C GLY A 807 10.98 -27.48 -0.23
N ASN A 808 10.69 -26.24 0.17
CA ASN A 808 11.62 -25.63 1.10
C ASN A 808 10.88 -25.27 2.40
N ARG A 809 11.10 -26.08 3.43
CA ARG A 809 10.68 -25.79 4.79
C ARG A 809 11.37 -24.53 5.26
N GLY A 810 10.89 -23.35 4.84
CA GLY A 810 11.47 -22.14 5.37
C GLY A 810 11.23 -20.84 4.65
N LEU A 811 10.71 -20.82 3.41
CA LEU A 811 10.57 -19.55 2.69
C LEU A 811 9.13 -19.04 2.56
N PHE A 812 8.13 -19.89 2.66
CA PHE A 812 6.71 -19.53 2.46
C PHE A 812 5.75 -20.26 3.37
N THR A 813 6.25 -20.96 4.37
CA THR A 813 5.39 -21.74 5.24
C THR A 813 5.02 -20.91 6.47
N GLN A 814 3.74 -20.86 6.71
CA GLN A 814 3.18 -20.71 8.04
C GLN A 814 3.92 -21.61 9.03
N PRO A 815 3.86 -21.36 10.34
CA PRO A 815 4.54 -22.20 11.31
C PRO A 815 4.22 -23.67 11.03
N SER A 816 5.14 -24.40 10.49
CA SER A 816 4.97 -25.80 10.15
C SER A 816 6.11 -26.62 10.76
N THR A 817 5.77 -27.79 11.23
CA THR A 817 6.73 -28.78 11.70
C THR A 817 7.08 -29.76 10.57
N ALA A 818 7.97 -30.71 10.86
CA ALA A 818 8.25 -31.82 9.93
C ALA A 818 7.05 -32.76 9.70
N ARG A 819 5.96 -32.57 10.40
CA ARG A 819 4.75 -33.41 10.36
C ARG A 819 3.76 -32.94 9.30
N LYS A 820 2.92 -33.88 8.83
CA LYS A 820 1.91 -33.61 7.80
C LYS A 820 0.88 -32.60 8.29
N TYR A 821 0.43 -32.74 9.53
CA TYR A 821 -0.57 -31.87 10.14
C TYR A 821 0.06 -30.94 11.17
N ASN A 822 -0.34 -29.68 11.17
CA ASN A 822 0.15 -28.71 12.13
C ASN A 822 -1.04 -27.95 12.75
N LEU A 823 -1.00 -27.80 14.06
CA LEU A 823 -1.89 -26.93 14.82
C LEU A 823 -1.05 -25.78 15.36
N THR A 824 -1.40 -24.58 15.01
CA THR A 824 -0.79 -23.36 15.54
C THR A 824 -1.79 -22.62 16.40
N VAL A 825 -1.40 -22.31 17.61
CA VAL A 825 -2.12 -21.38 18.48
C VAL A 825 -1.25 -20.16 18.66
N SER A 826 -1.79 -19.00 18.38
CA SER A 826 -1.09 -17.72 18.53
C SER A 826 -1.98 -16.68 19.21
N MET A 827 -1.34 -15.78 19.94
CA MET A 827 -1.96 -14.58 20.49
C MET A 827 -1.27 -13.37 19.88
N SER A 828 -2.06 -12.54 19.21
CA SER A 828 -1.64 -11.23 18.71
C SER A 828 -2.04 -10.17 19.70
N GLY A 829 -1.08 -9.33 20.08
CA GLY A 829 -1.32 -8.15 20.92
C GLY A 829 -0.96 -6.90 20.14
N ARG A 830 -1.90 -5.97 20.01
CA ARG A 830 -1.69 -4.65 19.43
C ARG A 830 -1.53 -3.65 20.55
N ASN A 831 -0.64 -2.70 20.33
CA ASN A 831 -0.31 -1.70 21.35
C ASN A 831 -0.21 -2.34 22.75
N ILE A 832 0.60 -3.39 22.88
CA ILE A 832 0.70 -4.18 24.13
C ILE A 832 1.19 -3.36 25.31
N LEU A 833 1.92 -2.26 25.04
CA LEU A 833 2.37 -1.30 26.07
C LEU A 833 1.23 -0.41 26.56
N ASN A 834 0.08 -0.45 25.87
CA ASN A 834 -1.11 0.37 26.15
C ASN A 834 -0.79 1.87 26.15
N HIS A 835 0.09 2.31 25.26
CA HIS A 835 0.39 3.72 25.06
C HIS A 835 -0.83 4.44 24.45
N THR A 836 -1.19 5.59 25.00
CA THR A 836 -2.26 6.42 24.43
C THR A 836 -1.73 7.15 23.19
N ASN A 837 -2.32 6.87 22.04
CA ASN A 837 -2.00 7.55 20.79
C ASN A 837 -3.17 8.47 20.41
N PRO A 838 -3.10 9.78 20.72
CA PRO A 838 -4.15 10.71 20.36
C PRO A 838 -4.28 10.88 18.84
N GLY A 839 -5.49 11.07 18.37
CA GLY A 839 -5.83 11.35 16.99
C GLY A 839 -5.51 12.79 16.57
N PRO A 840 -6.13 13.29 15.49
CA PRO A 840 -5.94 14.66 15.02
C PRO A 840 -6.25 15.67 16.11
N VAL A 841 -5.40 16.71 16.20
CA VAL A 841 -5.61 17.82 17.13
C VAL A 841 -6.63 18.80 16.56
N ILE A 842 -7.54 19.24 17.40
CA ILE A 842 -8.55 20.24 17.08
C ILE A 842 -7.89 21.60 17.00
N GLY A 843 -7.82 22.15 15.76
CA GLY A 843 -7.14 23.41 15.48
C GLY A 843 -8.05 24.65 15.47
N ASN A 844 -9.36 24.51 15.65
CA ASN A 844 -10.30 25.62 15.72
C ASN A 844 -10.20 26.29 17.11
N ILE A 845 -9.77 27.56 17.17
CA ILE A 845 -9.59 28.30 18.41
C ILE A 845 -10.91 28.60 19.15
N MET A 846 -12.05 28.50 18.48
CA MET A 846 -13.37 28.69 19.10
C MET A 846 -13.90 27.40 19.73
N SER A 847 -13.24 26.26 19.48
CA SER A 847 -13.61 24.99 20.08
C SER A 847 -13.27 24.92 21.57
N PRO A 848 -14.18 24.40 22.41
CA PRO A 848 -13.84 24.09 23.80
C PRO A 848 -12.70 23.07 23.94
N LEU A 849 -12.40 22.32 22.88
CA LEU A 849 -11.35 21.29 22.81
C LEU A 849 -10.12 21.75 22.01
N PHE A 850 -9.93 23.06 21.80
CA PHE A 850 -8.78 23.60 21.06
C PHE A 850 -7.46 23.09 21.65
N GLY A 851 -6.60 22.57 20.79
CA GLY A 851 -5.28 22.01 21.16
C GLY A 851 -5.33 20.57 21.66
N GLU A 852 -6.51 19.99 21.83
CA GLU A 852 -6.71 18.62 22.28
C GLU A 852 -7.15 17.71 21.13
N SER A 853 -7.14 16.41 21.37
CA SER A 853 -7.74 15.40 20.48
C SER A 853 -8.99 14.85 21.16
N ASN A 854 -10.02 14.53 20.40
CA ASN A 854 -11.26 13.93 20.93
C ASN A 854 -11.42 12.45 20.57
N GLN A 855 -10.45 11.89 19.89
CA GLN A 855 -10.41 10.51 19.44
C GLN A 855 -8.98 9.98 19.47
N VAL A 856 -8.84 8.69 19.25
CA VAL A 856 -7.57 7.99 19.12
C VAL A 856 -7.02 8.07 17.69
N ALA A 857 -5.71 7.93 17.54
CA ALA A 857 -5.07 7.86 16.24
C ALA A 857 -5.47 6.57 15.50
N GLY A 858 -5.71 6.69 14.19
CA GLY A 858 -6.11 5.56 13.36
C GLY A 858 -7.56 5.12 13.56
N SER A 859 -8.35 5.86 14.36
CA SER A 859 -9.81 5.67 14.35
C SER A 859 -10.35 6.35 13.10
N PRO A 860 -10.85 5.60 12.12
CA PRO A 860 -11.63 6.20 11.05
C PRO A 860 -12.95 6.74 11.64
N ASN A 861 -13.55 7.71 11.04
CA ASN A 861 -14.83 8.30 11.43
C ASN A 861 -15.97 7.27 11.29
N GLY A 862 -15.96 6.22 12.10
CA GLY A 862 -16.97 5.16 12.10
C GLY A 862 -17.01 4.20 10.91
N GLU A 863 -16.13 4.35 9.93
CA GLU A 863 -16.14 3.54 8.70
C GLU A 863 -15.14 2.37 8.70
N GLY A 864 -14.25 2.27 9.67
CA GLY A 864 -13.20 1.26 9.70
C GLY A 864 -13.42 0.16 10.73
N PHE A 865 -12.90 -1.03 10.39
CA PHE A 865 -12.99 -2.24 11.22
C PHE A 865 -12.09 -2.18 12.46
N SER A 866 -11.21 -1.20 12.62
CA SER A 866 -10.28 -1.21 13.71
C SER A 866 -9.96 0.15 14.31
N GLU A 867 -9.92 0.19 15.63
CA GLU A 867 -9.28 1.24 16.42
C GLU A 867 -7.78 0.94 16.53
N ASN A 868 -7.02 1.20 15.48
CA ASN A 868 -5.70 0.62 15.24
C ASN A 868 -4.58 0.99 16.21
N ALA A 869 -4.53 2.20 16.70
CA ALA A 869 -3.36 2.62 17.46
C ALA A 869 -3.68 2.98 18.92
N SER A 870 -4.91 2.75 19.36
CA SER A 870 -5.48 3.50 20.45
C SER A 870 -5.44 2.84 21.81
N ASN A 871 -5.71 1.58 21.87
CA ASN A 871 -5.74 0.84 23.10
C ASN A 871 -5.20 -0.58 22.90
N ARG A 872 -4.75 -1.18 24.00
CA ARG A 872 -4.29 -2.56 23.91
C ARG A 872 -5.43 -3.47 23.50
N ARG A 873 -5.20 -4.24 22.43
CA ARG A 873 -6.14 -5.23 21.90
C ARG A 873 -5.41 -6.57 21.82
N LEU A 874 -6.08 -7.64 22.27
CA LEU A 874 -5.56 -9.00 22.21
C LEU A 874 -6.51 -9.90 21.43
N GLU A 875 -5.93 -10.73 20.56
CA GLU A 875 -6.66 -11.66 19.69
C GLU A 875 -6.02 -13.04 19.78
N LEU A 876 -6.83 -14.05 19.92
CA LEU A 876 -6.45 -15.46 19.92
C LEU A 876 -6.73 -16.04 18.54
N GLN A 877 -5.73 -16.65 17.95
CA GLN A 877 -5.86 -17.39 16.71
C GLN A 877 -5.55 -18.87 16.90
N ILE A 878 -6.37 -19.71 16.33
CA ILE A 878 -6.15 -21.15 16.23
C ILE A 878 -6.18 -21.51 14.75
N ARG A 879 -5.12 -22.12 14.26
CA ARG A 879 -4.98 -22.47 12.84
C ARG A 879 -4.51 -23.91 12.67
N PHE A 880 -5.21 -24.62 11.82
CA PHE A 880 -4.86 -25.98 11.39
C PHE A 880 -4.41 -25.96 9.95
N THR A 881 -3.28 -26.64 9.64
CA THR A 881 -2.74 -26.78 8.27
C THR A 881 -2.36 -28.24 7.98
N TYR A 882 -2.59 -28.71 6.74
CA TYR A 882 -2.29 -30.08 6.31
C TYR A 882 -1.63 -30.17 4.92
#